data_6ba36b144aff57c09530eb845f6f3293
#
_entry.id   6ba36b144aff57c09530eb845f6f3293
#
_cell.length_a   1.000
_cell.length_b   1.000
_cell.length_c   1.000
_cell.angle_alpha   90.00
_cell.angle_beta   90.00
_cell.angle_gamma   90.00
#
_symmetry.space_group_name_H-M   'P 1'
#
loop_
_entity.id
_entity.type
_entity.pdbx_description
1 polymer ?
#
loop_
_entity_poly.entity_id
_entity_poly.type
_entity_poly.pdbx_seq_one_letter_code
_entity_poly.pdbx_strand_id
1 'polypeptide(L)'
;MMLLLGTASVLCSCETQVEQHEKNELRAPAYPLVTIDPYTSAWSTTDNLYDSPVKHWTGKDFSLLGVAKVDGQTYRFMGTEELELRPLVKTSEQGSWTGKYTTQQPADGWQNAGFNDKAWKEGEAAFGTMENEHTAKTQWGEEFIWVRRVADIQEDLTGKNVYLEFSHDDDAIIYINGIKVVDTGNACKKNERVKLSEEVVASLKPGENLIAGYCHNRVGNGLLDFGLLVELDGYRSFHQTAQQTSVDVQPMQTYYTFTCGPVDLKLTFTAPMFMDNLDLLSRPVNYISYEVASNDGKKHQVELYFEASPQWAIDQPHQESVADSFTDGDLLFLRTGSRNQDILKKKGDDVRIDWGHFYLAAEKENSTSAIGDGRELRKNFVANKLEAPTTNGYDKLALVRSLGETQKADGHLLIGYDDIYSIQYFGDNLRPYWNREGNETIVSQFQKAEKEYKTQMKNSAAFDKKLMEEATAAGGRKYAELCALAYRQALAAHKLVQAPNGDLVFLSKENFSNGSIGTVDLTYPGAPLLLYYNPELVKATMNHIFYYSESGKWAKPFAAHDVGTYPLANGQTYGGDMPVEESGNMVVLAAAIAKVEGNADYAQKHWETLTTWTDYLVENGLDPANQLCTDDFAGHFAHNANLSIKAIMGVASYGYLADMLGKKDVAEKYTQKAKEMAAEWVKMADDGDHYRLTFDKPGTWSQKYNLVWDKLLNLQIFPKNVAETEIAYYLSKQNKYGLPLDNRETYTKTDWIMWTATLANDKATFEKFIEPVYLFMNVTPNRVPMSDWVFTDEPNQRGFQARSVVGGYYIKMLEGKLIK
;
A
#
# COMPACT_ATOMS: atom_id res chain seq x y z
N MET A 1 30.38 -16.14 75.31
CA MET A 1 29.99 -16.92 74.16
C MET A 1 28.99 -16.07 73.42
N MET A 2 29.53 -15.29 72.42
CA MET A 2 28.84 -14.26 71.77
C MET A 2 28.60 -14.69 70.30
N LEU A 3 27.32 -14.88 69.91
CA LEU A 3 26.97 -15.21 68.53
C LEU A 3 26.91 -13.96 67.70
N LEU A 4 27.72 -13.91 66.64
CA LEU A 4 27.61 -12.92 65.57
C LEU A 4 26.61 -13.43 64.54
N LEU A 5 25.48 -12.70 64.37
CA LEU A 5 24.59 -12.85 63.26
C LEU A 5 25.09 -11.99 62.09
N GLY A 6 25.54 -12.63 61.05
CA GLY A 6 25.85 -11.99 59.78
C GLY A 6 24.57 -11.81 58.94
N THR A 7 24.18 -10.58 58.69
CA THR A 7 23.11 -10.25 57.73
C THR A 7 23.67 -10.27 56.30
N ALA A 8 23.29 -11.28 55.54
CA ALA A 8 23.52 -11.29 54.08
C ALA A 8 22.49 -10.41 53.38
N SER A 9 22.90 -9.27 52.88
CA SER A 9 22.09 -8.44 51.99
C SER A 9 22.03 -9.12 50.61
N VAL A 10 20.90 -9.68 50.29
CA VAL A 10 20.59 -10.12 48.91
C VAL A 10 20.24 -8.88 48.10
N LEU A 11 21.18 -8.39 47.30
CA LEU A 11 20.94 -7.45 46.23
C LEU A 11 20.14 -8.17 45.14
N CYS A 12 18.83 -7.97 45.18
CA CYS A 12 17.95 -8.37 44.10
C CYS A 12 18.16 -7.37 42.94
N SER A 13 18.97 -7.76 41.95
CA SER A 13 19.05 -7.05 40.68
C SER A 13 17.71 -7.32 39.96
N CYS A 14 16.81 -6.35 39.99
CA CYS A 14 15.68 -6.30 39.08
C CYS A 14 16.22 -6.04 37.66
N GLU A 15 16.67 -7.09 36.99
CA GLU A 15 16.65 -7.10 35.53
C GLU A 15 15.17 -7.12 35.15
N THR A 16 14.67 -6.03 34.63
CA THR A 16 13.39 -5.97 33.91
C THR A 16 13.55 -6.89 32.70
N GLN A 17 13.10 -8.15 32.84
CA GLN A 17 12.86 -9.01 31.68
C GLN A 17 11.87 -8.27 30.79
N VAL A 18 12.32 -7.79 29.64
CA VAL A 18 11.43 -7.42 28.55
C VAL A 18 10.69 -8.71 28.21
N GLU A 19 9.41 -8.79 28.56
CA GLU A 19 8.58 -9.92 28.14
C GLU A 19 8.70 -10.06 26.63
N GLN A 20 9.33 -11.16 26.19
CA GLN A 20 9.43 -11.47 24.77
C GLN A 20 8.01 -11.70 24.24
N HIS A 21 7.60 -10.90 23.24
CA HIS A 21 6.36 -11.16 22.51
C HIS A 21 6.47 -12.50 21.75
N GLU A 22 5.35 -13.16 21.56
CA GLU A 22 5.30 -14.38 20.78
C GLU A 22 5.49 -14.04 19.28
N LYS A 23 6.49 -14.68 18.66
CA LYS A 23 6.82 -14.50 17.25
C LYS A 23 5.67 -14.94 16.35
N ASN A 24 5.38 -14.19 15.31
CA ASN A 24 4.45 -14.55 14.24
C ASN A 24 5.10 -15.54 13.26
N GLU A 25 4.34 -16.54 12.83
CA GLU A 25 4.80 -17.58 11.92
C GLU A 25 4.48 -17.26 10.44
N LEU A 26 3.66 -16.24 10.18
CA LEU A 26 3.27 -15.84 8.84
C LEU A 26 4.47 -15.39 8.01
N ARG A 27 4.75 -16.10 6.91
CA ARG A 27 5.62 -15.61 5.85
C ARG A 27 4.84 -14.54 5.06
N ALA A 28 5.03 -13.29 5.41
CA ALA A 28 4.33 -12.19 4.73
C ALA A 28 4.74 -12.09 3.25
N PRO A 29 3.80 -11.77 2.34
CA PRO A 29 4.12 -11.49 0.93
C PRO A 29 5.16 -10.36 0.78
N ALA A 30 5.05 -9.31 1.60
CA ALA A 30 6.06 -8.29 1.80
C ALA A 30 6.07 -7.85 3.26
N TYR A 31 7.21 -7.33 3.73
CA TYR A 31 7.42 -6.92 5.11
C TYR A 31 7.44 -5.40 5.21
N PRO A 32 6.53 -4.76 6.00
CA PRO A 32 6.51 -3.31 6.15
C PRO A 32 7.74 -2.83 6.93
N LEU A 33 8.41 -1.80 6.43
CA LEU A 33 9.62 -1.22 7.04
C LEU A 33 9.38 0.21 7.51
N VAL A 34 9.12 1.13 6.58
CA VAL A 34 8.81 2.54 6.86
C VAL A 34 7.44 2.84 6.29
N THR A 35 6.48 3.14 7.16
CA THR A 35 5.08 3.32 6.78
C THR A 35 4.54 4.59 7.43
N ILE A 36 4.34 5.64 6.65
CA ILE A 36 3.86 6.95 7.11
C ILE A 36 2.54 7.30 6.41
N ASP A 37 2.56 7.33 5.08
CA ASP A 37 1.43 7.70 4.23
C ASP A 37 1.61 7.09 2.83
N PRO A 38 0.68 7.33 1.85
CA PRO A 38 0.79 6.74 0.51
C PRO A 38 2.08 7.06 -0.25
N TYR A 39 2.76 8.16 0.07
CA TYR A 39 4.01 8.56 -0.57
C TYR A 39 5.26 8.06 0.16
N THR A 40 5.15 7.79 1.46
CA THR A 40 6.27 7.28 2.29
C THR A 40 5.89 5.94 2.88
N SER A 41 5.89 4.91 2.02
CA SER A 41 5.48 3.54 2.34
C SER A 41 6.46 2.56 1.69
N ALA A 42 7.40 2.07 2.50
CA ALA A 42 8.55 1.27 2.05
C ALA A 42 8.54 -0.14 2.66
N TRP A 43 8.85 -1.13 1.83
CA TRP A 43 8.65 -2.56 2.07
C TRP A 43 9.86 -3.38 1.66
N SER A 44 10.11 -4.49 2.36
CA SER A 44 10.95 -5.58 1.86
C SER A 44 10.09 -6.59 1.10
N THR A 45 10.46 -6.86 -0.14
CA THR A 45 9.73 -7.75 -1.06
C THR A 45 10.41 -9.11 -1.23
N THR A 46 11.32 -9.48 -0.32
CA THR A 46 12.06 -10.74 -0.34
C THR A 46 12.07 -11.39 1.05
N ASP A 47 12.38 -12.67 1.12
CA ASP A 47 12.44 -13.39 2.40
C ASP A 47 13.62 -12.92 3.24
N ASN A 48 14.77 -12.61 2.62
CA ASN A 48 15.89 -11.98 3.32
C ASN A 48 15.91 -10.48 2.99
N LEU A 49 16.12 -9.65 3.99
CA LEU A 49 16.11 -8.19 3.87
C LEU A 49 17.17 -7.64 2.90
N TYR A 50 18.19 -8.43 2.59
CA TYR A 50 19.31 -8.07 1.73
C TYR A 50 19.23 -8.62 0.30
N ASP A 51 18.16 -9.33 -0.10
CA ASP A 51 18.07 -9.95 -1.43
C ASP A 51 17.53 -9.00 -2.51
N SER A 52 16.89 -7.90 -2.12
CA SER A 52 16.45 -6.84 -3.04
C SER A 52 16.64 -5.45 -2.42
N PRO A 53 16.60 -4.38 -3.22
CA PRO A 53 16.41 -3.03 -2.69
C PRO A 53 15.13 -2.97 -1.85
N VAL A 54 15.08 -2.05 -0.89
CA VAL A 54 13.82 -1.64 -0.27
C VAL A 54 12.95 -1.00 -1.34
N LYS A 55 11.66 -1.34 -1.37
CA LYS A 55 10.71 -0.93 -2.41
C LYS A 55 9.61 -0.03 -1.84
N HIS A 56 9.19 0.95 -2.63
CA HIS A 56 7.90 1.59 -2.45
C HIS A 56 6.76 0.60 -2.77
N TRP A 57 5.55 0.80 -2.27
CA TRP A 57 4.40 -0.06 -2.55
C TRP A 57 4.10 -0.19 -4.05
N THR A 58 4.49 0.78 -4.89
CA THR A 58 4.37 0.73 -6.35
C THR A 58 5.33 -0.28 -7.01
N GLY A 59 6.30 -0.82 -6.26
CA GLY A 59 7.36 -1.68 -6.76
C GLY A 59 8.66 -0.95 -7.14
N LYS A 60 8.66 0.39 -7.17
CA LYS A 60 9.87 1.19 -7.43
C LYS A 60 10.83 1.14 -6.24
N ASP A 61 12.12 1.33 -6.54
CA ASP A 61 13.15 1.34 -5.51
C ASP A 61 13.03 2.57 -4.60
N PHE A 62 13.05 2.33 -3.29
CA PHE A 62 13.27 3.29 -2.22
C PHE A 62 14.51 2.83 -1.46
N SER A 63 15.66 2.89 -2.16
CA SER A 63 16.88 2.21 -1.72
C SER A 63 17.31 2.65 -0.34
N LEU A 64 17.40 1.66 0.55
CA LEU A 64 18.02 1.70 1.86
C LEU A 64 19.02 0.55 1.93
N LEU A 65 20.28 0.87 2.23
CA LEU A 65 21.35 -0.11 2.35
C LEU A 65 21.89 -0.11 3.78
N GLY A 66 22.04 -1.30 4.37
CA GLY A 66 22.59 -1.50 5.70
C GLY A 66 23.75 -2.49 5.70
N VAL A 67 24.89 -2.09 6.31
CA VAL A 67 26.11 -2.90 6.38
C VAL A 67 26.69 -2.84 7.80
N ALA A 68 26.96 -3.99 8.39
CA ALA A 68 27.77 -4.07 9.61
C ALA A 68 29.24 -4.32 9.24
N LYS A 69 30.15 -3.52 9.77
CA LYS A 69 31.58 -3.74 9.67
C LYS A 69 32.11 -4.19 11.04
N VAL A 70 32.56 -5.43 11.10
CA VAL A 70 33.00 -6.07 12.33
C VAL A 70 34.47 -6.49 12.15
N ASP A 71 35.36 -5.96 12.98
CA ASP A 71 36.81 -6.21 12.89
C ASP A 71 37.37 -6.03 11.48
N GLY A 72 36.84 -5.04 10.75
CA GLY A 72 37.22 -4.71 9.38
C GLY A 72 36.55 -5.55 8.28
N GLN A 73 35.76 -6.58 8.61
CA GLN A 73 34.95 -7.35 7.64
C GLN A 73 33.56 -6.76 7.53
N THR A 74 33.04 -6.66 6.31
CA THR A 74 31.72 -6.08 6.03
C THR A 74 30.67 -7.15 5.78
N TYR A 75 29.48 -7.00 6.40
CA TYR A 75 28.33 -7.90 6.29
C TYR A 75 27.10 -7.07 5.91
N ARG A 76 26.63 -7.17 4.69
CA ARG A 76 25.42 -6.48 4.23
C ARG A 76 24.18 -7.18 4.78
N PHE A 77 23.40 -6.46 5.60
CA PHE A 77 22.21 -7.02 6.25
C PHE A 77 20.89 -6.45 5.68
N MET A 78 20.93 -5.36 4.94
CA MET A 78 19.73 -4.72 4.39
C MET A 78 19.99 -4.14 2.99
N GLY A 79 19.02 -4.34 2.09
CA GLY A 79 19.05 -3.79 0.75
C GLY A 79 20.14 -4.36 -0.15
N THR A 80 20.20 -3.87 -1.37
CA THR A 80 21.28 -4.17 -2.33
C THR A 80 21.97 -2.88 -2.75
N GLU A 81 23.23 -3.00 -3.16
CA GLU A 81 23.87 -1.89 -3.85
C GLU A 81 23.11 -1.61 -5.15
N GLU A 82 22.79 -0.34 -5.38
CA GLU A 82 22.02 0.06 -6.55
C GLU A 82 22.74 -0.35 -7.84
N LEU A 83 21.96 -0.82 -8.81
CA LEU A 83 22.48 -1.22 -10.10
C LEU A 83 23.07 -0.01 -10.83
N GLU A 84 24.35 -0.08 -11.15
CA GLU A 84 25.00 0.90 -12.00
C GLU A 84 24.74 0.53 -13.46
N LEU A 85 23.84 1.27 -14.10
CA LEU A 85 23.38 1.05 -15.46
C LEU A 85 23.77 2.22 -16.35
N ARG A 86 24.18 1.93 -17.60
CA ARG A 86 24.30 2.95 -18.63
C ARG A 86 23.35 2.68 -19.80
N PRO A 87 22.81 3.72 -20.44
CA PRO A 87 22.04 3.55 -21.66
C PRO A 87 22.85 2.89 -22.77
N LEU A 88 22.33 1.78 -23.28
CA LEU A 88 22.79 1.13 -24.51
C LEU A 88 21.95 1.60 -25.69
N VAL A 89 20.64 1.67 -25.51
CA VAL A 89 19.64 2.20 -26.42
C VAL A 89 18.72 3.11 -25.60
N LYS A 90 18.77 4.42 -25.84
CA LYS A 90 18.10 5.42 -25.02
C LYS A 90 16.57 5.33 -25.12
N THR A 91 15.85 5.51 -24.01
CA THR A 91 14.41 5.86 -24.01
C THR A 91 14.21 7.32 -24.45
N SER A 92 12.98 7.75 -24.66
CA SER A 92 12.68 9.14 -25.04
C SER A 92 13.07 10.17 -23.97
N GLU A 93 13.07 9.77 -22.69
CA GLU A 93 13.51 10.61 -21.56
C GLU A 93 15.04 10.80 -21.53
N GLN A 94 15.78 9.81 -22.04
CA GLN A 94 17.26 9.86 -22.12
C GLN A 94 17.78 10.49 -23.40
N GLY A 95 16.97 10.54 -24.44
CA GLY A 95 17.30 11.15 -25.71
C GLY A 95 16.29 10.80 -26.80
N SER A 96 16.12 11.72 -27.77
CA SER A 96 15.19 11.51 -28.89
C SER A 96 15.51 10.25 -29.70
N TRP A 97 14.47 9.51 -30.08
CA TRP A 97 14.56 8.42 -31.05
C TRP A 97 13.32 8.34 -31.93
N THR A 98 13.45 7.76 -33.11
CA THR A 98 12.34 7.57 -34.07
C THR A 98 12.13 6.09 -34.35
N GLY A 99 10.89 5.74 -34.69
CA GLY A 99 10.50 4.40 -35.09
C GLY A 99 9.34 4.41 -36.06
N LYS A 100 9.16 3.30 -36.77
CA LYS A 100 7.99 3.09 -37.61
C LYS A 100 6.81 2.61 -36.78
N TYR A 101 5.61 3.12 -37.05
CA TYR A 101 4.42 2.74 -36.33
C TYR A 101 3.19 2.61 -37.22
N THR A 102 2.21 1.84 -36.73
CA THR A 102 0.87 1.72 -37.29
C THR A 102 -0.15 1.56 -36.19
N THR A 103 -1.38 2.05 -36.42
CA THR A 103 -2.54 1.83 -35.55
C THR A 103 -3.50 0.78 -36.14
N GLN A 104 -3.18 0.24 -37.29
CA GLN A 104 -3.92 -0.85 -37.91
C GLN A 104 -3.21 -2.17 -37.65
N GLN A 105 -3.99 -3.20 -37.32
CA GLN A 105 -3.44 -4.51 -37.02
C GLN A 105 -2.56 -5.02 -38.18
N PRO A 106 -1.27 -5.24 -37.95
CA PRO A 106 -0.37 -5.75 -38.95
C PRO A 106 -0.54 -7.26 -39.19
N ALA A 107 -0.01 -7.74 -40.29
CA ALA A 107 0.10 -9.19 -40.51
C ALA A 107 1.02 -9.87 -39.48
N ASP A 108 0.86 -11.17 -39.29
CA ASP A 108 1.70 -11.97 -38.42
C ASP A 108 3.19 -11.83 -38.78
N GLY A 109 4.04 -11.89 -37.78
CA GLY A 109 5.47 -11.74 -37.90
C GLY A 109 5.98 -10.29 -37.96
N TRP A 110 5.12 -9.33 -37.65
CA TRP A 110 5.48 -7.91 -37.60
C TRP A 110 6.65 -7.60 -36.64
N GLN A 111 6.84 -8.43 -35.62
CA GLN A 111 7.92 -8.33 -34.64
C GLN A 111 9.28 -8.84 -35.15
N ASN A 112 9.33 -9.43 -36.36
CA ASN A 112 10.55 -9.98 -36.91
C ASN A 112 11.27 -8.99 -37.84
N ALA A 113 12.60 -9.04 -37.91
CA ALA A 113 13.43 -8.13 -38.69
C ALA A 113 13.11 -8.11 -40.20
N GLY A 114 12.70 -9.24 -40.77
CA GLY A 114 12.37 -9.37 -42.19
C GLY A 114 10.99 -8.85 -42.61
N PHE A 115 10.18 -8.32 -41.68
CA PHE A 115 8.85 -7.82 -41.97
C PHE A 115 8.90 -6.54 -42.81
N ASN A 116 8.00 -6.43 -43.79
CA ASN A 116 7.91 -5.25 -44.64
C ASN A 116 7.05 -4.15 -44.03
N ASP A 117 7.70 -3.20 -43.38
CA ASP A 117 7.07 -2.04 -42.71
C ASP A 117 7.16 -0.74 -43.54
N LYS A 118 7.40 -0.80 -44.86
CA LYS A 118 7.54 0.38 -45.72
C LYS A 118 6.32 1.27 -45.76
N ALA A 119 5.12 0.70 -45.52
CA ALA A 119 3.84 1.42 -45.49
C ALA A 119 3.55 2.07 -44.12
N TRP A 120 4.34 1.76 -43.08
CA TRP A 120 4.14 2.32 -41.76
C TRP A 120 4.56 3.78 -41.69
N LYS A 121 3.91 4.55 -40.82
CA LYS A 121 4.32 5.94 -40.55
C LYS A 121 5.61 5.96 -39.73
N GLU A 122 6.33 7.05 -39.78
CA GLU A 122 7.47 7.32 -38.92
C GLU A 122 7.06 8.30 -37.82
N GLY A 123 7.49 8.08 -36.60
CA GLY A 123 7.18 8.92 -35.45
C GLY A 123 8.33 9.00 -34.46
N GLU A 124 8.38 10.10 -33.71
CA GLU A 124 9.31 10.33 -32.61
C GLU A 124 8.69 9.83 -31.28
N ALA A 125 9.46 9.11 -30.46
CA ALA A 125 9.02 8.64 -29.15
C ALA A 125 9.06 9.75 -28.08
N ALA A 126 8.30 9.64 -26.95
CA ALA A 126 7.37 8.54 -26.70
C ALA A 126 6.13 8.63 -27.57
N PHE A 127 5.45 7.49 -27.73
CA PHE A 127 4.15 7.39 -28.39
C PHE A 127 3.06 7.42 -27.31
N GLY A 128 2.01 8.25 -27.48
CA GLY A 128 0.96 8.37 -26.44
C GLY A 128 -0.31 9.02 -26.95
N THR A 129 -1.35 9.01 -26.11
CA THR A 129 -2.60 9.73 -26.38
C THR A 129 -2.47 11.22 -26.05
N MET A 130 -3.51 12.01 -26.33
CA MET A 130 -3.50 13.46 -26.06
C MET A 130 -3.34 13.79 -24.58
N GLU A 131 -3.82 12.95 -23.68
CA GLU A 131 -3.70 13.12 -22.23
C GLU A 131 -2.26 13.02 -21.73
N ASN A 132 -1.39 12.38 -22.51
CA ASN A 132 0.06 12.31 -22.28
C ASN A 132 0.87 13.32 -23.09
N GLU A 133 0.26 14.45 -23.50
CA GLU A 133 0.88 15.46 -24.39
C GLU A 133 2.24 15.99 -23.90
N HIS A 134 2.49 15.99 -22.58
CA HIS A 134 3.76 16.47 -22.02
C HIS A 134 4.92 15.47 -22.19
N THR A 135 4.60 14.19 -22.42
CA THR A 135 5.61 13.12 -22.59
C THR A 135 5.61 12.54 -24.01
N ALA A 136 4.44 12.47 -24.65
CA ALA A 136 4.29 11.92 -25.98
C ALA A 136 4.66 12.94 -27.08
N LYS A 137 5.57 12.56 -27.98
CA LYS A 137 5.92 13.35 -29.18
C LYS A 137 5.08 12.92 -30.37
N THR A 138 4.79 11.62 -30.50
CA THR A 138 3.86 11.10 -31.49
C THR A 138 2.58 10.69 -30.83
N GLN A 139 1.48 11.34 -31.23
CA GLN A 139 0.13 11.06 -30.70
C GLN A 139 -0.54 9.96 -31.53
N TRP A 140 -1.23 9.03 -30.87
CA TRP A 140 -2.20 8.13 -31.50
C TRP A 140 -3.56 8.29 -30.82
N GLY A 141 -4.64 8.22 -31.62
CA GLY A 141 -6.01 8.35 -31.11
C GLY A 141 -6.83 7.07 -31.25
N GLU A 142 -6.19 5.96 -31.56
CA GLU A 142 -6.80 4.65 -31.79
C GLU A 142 -6.60 3.76 -30.56
N GLU A 143 -7.34 2.65 -30.46
CA GLU A 143 -7.24 1.67 -29.38
C GLU A 143 -5.88 0.96 -29.33
N PHE A 144 -5.21 0.78 -30.50
CA PHE A 144 -4.00 -0.01 -30.62
C PHE A 144 -2.86 0.75 -31.31
N ILE A 145 -1.61 0.44 -30.91
CA ILE A 145 -0.41 0.87 -31.63
C ILE A 145 0.62 -0.25 -31.71
N TRP A 146 1.28 -0.36 -32.84
CA TRP A 146 2.47 -1.19 -33.08
C TRP A 146 3.61 -0.29 -33.49
N VAL A 147 4.75 -0.43 -32.81
CA VAL A 147 5.97 0.37 -33.04
C VAL A 147 7.16 -0.56 -33.33
N ARG A 148 7.98 -0.21 -34.30
CA ARG A 148 9.20 -0.91 -34.67
C ARG A 148 10.37 0.07 -34.66
N ARG A 149 11.39 -0.22 -33.83
CA ARG A 149 12.61 0.56 -33.69
C ARG A 149 13.81 -0.26 -34.07
N VAL A 150 14.61 0.21 -35.06
CA VAL A 150 15.93 -0.32 -35.33
C VAL A 150 16.94 0.36 -34.43
N ALA A 151 17.63 -0.41 -33.58
CA ALA A 151 18.66 0.06 -32.66
C ALA A 151 20.04 -0.44 -33.12
N ASP A 152 20.98 0.49 -33.28
CA ASP A 152 22.35 0.16 -33.64
C ASP A 152 23.21 0.01 -32.38
N ILE A 153 23.63 -1.23 -32.08
CA ILE A 153 24.45 -1.58 -30.92
C ILE A 153 25.90 -1.75 -31.37
N GLN A 154 26.83 -1.01 -30.77
CA GLN A 154 28.23 -0.97 -31.19
C GLN A 154 29.16 -1.92 -30.41
N GLU A 155 28.65 -2.64 -29.42
CA GLU A 155 29.45 -3.48 -28.52
C GLU A 155 28.96 -4.92 -28.47
N ASP A 156 29.87 -5.83 -28.08
CA ASP A 156 29.57 -7.22 -27.77
C ASP A 156 28.99 -7.31 -26.36
N LEU A 157 27.79 -7.88 -26.24
CA LEU A 157 27.04 -8.03 -24.96
C LEU A 157 27.19 -9.42 -24.36
N THR A 158 28.09 -10.27 -24.92
CA THR A 158 28.29 -11.62 -24.37
C THR A 158 28.69 -11.58 -22.90
N GLY A 159 27.93 -12.27 -22.07
CA GLY A 159 28.15 -12.32 -20.62
C GLY A 159 27.79 -11.05 -19.85
N LYS A 160 27.21 -10.05 -20.50
CA LYS A 160 26.70 -8.83 -19.84
C LYS A 160 25.27 -8.99 -19.35
N ASN A 161 24.95 -8.34 -18.25
CA ASN A 161 23.58 -8.15 -17.82
C ASN A 161 22.98 -6.96 -18.57
N VAL A 162 21.93 -7.21 -19.34
CA VAL A 162 21.20 -6.19 -20.10
C VAL A 162 19.77 -6.13 -19.60
N TYR A 163 19.22 -4.91 -19.56
CA TYR A 163 17.87 -4.65 -19.08
C TYR A 163 17.07 -3.93 -20.15
N LEU A 164 15.81 -4.32 -20.35
CA LEU A 164 14.82 -3.52 -21.03
C LEU A 164 14.28 -2.48 -20.05
N GLU A 165 14.35 -1.19 -20.42
CA GLU A 165 13.66 -0.11 -19.71
C GLU A 165 12.50 0.35 -20.59
N PHE A 166 11.28 0.43 -20.03
CA PHE A 166 10.08 0.77 -20.80
C PHE A 166 9.02 1.45 -19.95
N SER A 167 8.16 2.22 -20.63
CA SER A 167 6.97 2.85 -20.06
C SER A 167 5.76 2.47 -20.91
N HIS A 168 4.63 2.18 -20.28
CA HIS A 168 3.40 1.76 -20.97
C HIS A 168 2.13 2.13 -20.21
N ASP A 169 1.03 2.19 -20.98
CA ASP A 169 -0.34 2.41 -20.49
C ASP A 169 -1.33 2.04 -21.62
N ASP A 170 -2.21 1.02 -21.60
CA ASP A 170 -2.41 -0.03 -20.57
C ASP A 170 -1.53 -1.28 -20.83
N ASP A 171 -2.02 -2.27 -21.69
CA ASP A 171 -1.30 -3.50 -21.99
C ASP A 171 -0.15 -3.27 -22.95
N ALA A 172 1.03 -3.78 -22.65
CA ALA A 172 2.15 -3.75 -23.57
C ALA A 172 2.81 -5.12 -23.77
N ILE A 173 3.19 -5.39 -25.01
CA ILE A 173 4.03 -6.54 -25.36
C ILE A 173 5.25 -6.02 -26.11
N ILE A 174 6.46 -6.37 -25.65
CA ILE A 174 7.72 -5.93 -26.28
C ILE A 174 8.55 -7.15 -26.69
N TYR A 175 9.07 -7.08 -27.91
CA TYR A 175 9.92 -8.08 -28.52
C TYR A 175 11.29 -7.49 -28.81
N ILE A 176 12.33 -8.31 -28.69
CA ILE A 176 13.70 -8.01 -29.13
C ILE A 176 14.12 -9.09 -30.14
N ASN A 177 14.45 -8.69 -31.33
CA ASN A 177 14.81 -9.58 -32.45
C ASN A 177 13.81 -10.74 -32.67
N GLY A 178 12.51 -10.47 -32.44
CA GLY A 178 11.40 -11.42 -32.57
C GLY A 178 11.11 -12.26 -31.32
N ILE A 179 11.95 -12.21 -30.29
CA ILE A 179 11.75 -12.91 -29.02
C ILE A 179 10.91 -12.04 -28.09
N LYS A 180 9.81 -12.59 -27.54
CA LYS A 180 8.97 -11.87 -26.56
C LYS A 180 9.71 -11.70 -25.24
N VAL A 181 9.84 -10.45 -24.78
CA VAL A 181 10.53 -10.09 -23.52
C VAL A 181 9.55 -9.81 -22.41
N VAL A 182 8.52 -9.01 -22.68
CA VAL A 182 7.49 -8.66 -21.71
C VAL A 182 6.10 -8.79 -22.29
N ASP A 183 5.15 -9.05 -21.42
CA ASP A 183 3.72 -9.05 -21.63
C ASP A 183 3.12 -8.57 -20.31
N THR A 184 2.68 -7.31 -20.25
CA THR A 184 2.41 -6.63 -18.99
C THR A 184 1.02 -6.90 -18.43
N GLY A 185 0.09 -7.33 -19.31
CA GLY A 185 -1.32 -7.23 -18.96
C GLY A 185 -1.76 -5.77 -18.75
N ASN A 186 -2.97 -5.59 -18.20
CA ASN A 186 -3.54 -4.27 -17.96
C ASN A 186 -2.86 -3.59 -16.76
N ALA A 187 -1.97 -2.68 -17.04
CA ALA A 187 -1.27 -1.87 -16.03
C ALA A 187 -0.73 -0.57 -16.65
N CYS A 188 -0.58 0.47 -15.82
CA CYS A 188 0.11 1.71 -16.18
C CYS A 188 1.40 1.80 -15.37
N LYS A 189 2.55 1.74 -16.03
CA LYS A 189 3.87 1.79 -15.41
C LYS A 189 4.85 2.64 -16.23
N LYS A 190 5.68 3.41 -15.51
CA LYS A 190 6.75 4.22 -16.11
C LYS A 190 8.13 3.73 -15.66
N ASN A 191 9.09 3.73 -16.59
CA ASN A 191 10.47 3.36 -16.33
C ASN A 191 10.63 2.00 -15.63
N GLU A 192 9.80 1.01 -16.05
CA GLU A 192 9.95 -0.38 -15.63
C GLU A 192 11.25 -0.96 -16.20
N ARG A 193 11.92 -1.82 -15.41
CA ARG A 193 13.15 -2.49 -15.80
C ARG A 193 13.01 -3.98 -15.67
N VAL A 194 13.25 -4.68 -16.77
CA VAL A 194 13.26 -6.15 -16.83
C VAL A 194 14.62 -6.64 -17.30
N LYS A 195 15.28 -7.49 -16.51
CA LYS A 195 16.52 -8.14 -16.91
C LYS A 195 16.24 -9.09 -18.06
N LEU A 196 17.00 -8.97 -19.15
CA LEU A 196 16.88 -9.85 -20.30
C LEU A 196 17.40 -11.26 -19.97
N SER A 197 16.74 -12.28 -20.53
CA SER A 197 17.24 -13.65 -20.47
C SER A 197 18.51 -13.80 -21.29
N GLU A 198 19.31 -14.84 -20.99
CA GLU A 198 20.53 -15.16 -21.77
C GLU A 198 20.24 -15.36 -23.26
N GLU A 199 19.10 -15.97 -23.61
CA GLU A 199 18.64 -16.17 -24.98
C GLU A 199 18.44 -14.82 -25.69
N VAL A 200 17.78 -13.86 -25.06
CA VAL A 200 17.54 -12.53 -25.62
C VAL A 200 18.87 -11.78 -25.78
N VAL A 201 19.72 -11.79 -24.75
CA VAL A 201 21.05 -11.16 -24.82
C VAL A 201 21.89 -11.77 -25.97
N ALA A 202 21.88 -13.09 -26.13
CA ALA A 202 22.57 -13.76 -27.22
C ALA A 202 22.02 -13.42 -28.63
N SER A 203 20.78 -12.97 -28.73
CA SER A 203 20.18 -12.50 -29.98
C SER A 203 20.65 -11.08 -30.37
N LEU A 204 21.09 -10.28 -29.40
CA LEU A 204 21.62 -8.94 -29.62
C LEU A 204 23.05 -9.03 -30.21
N LYS A 205 23.28 -8.34 -31.32
CA LYS A 205 24.56 -8.38 -32.03
C LYS A 205 25.07 -6.97 -32.29
N PRO A 206 26.37 -6.78 -32.41
CA PRO A 206 26.91 -5.52 -32.98
C PRO A 206 26.27 -5.21 -34.33
N GLY A 207 25.78 -3.98 -34.51
CA GLY A 207 25.01 -3.50 -35.65
C GLY A 207 23.51 -3.40 -35.35
N GLU A 208 22.69 -3.53 -36.37
CA GLU A 208 21.24 -3.34 -36.32
C GLU A 208 20.53 -4.48 -35.56
N ASN A 209 19.72 -4.08 -34.56
CA ASN A 209 18.81 -4.93 -33.79
C ASN A 209 17.41 -4.33 -33.83
N LEU A 210 16.37 -5.17 -33.81
CA LEU A 210 15.00 -4.74 -33.80
C LEU A 210 14.41 -4.82 -32.40
N ILE A 211 13.85 -3.70 -31.91
CA ILE A 211 12.96 -3.69 -30.75
C ILE A 211 11.55 -3.36 -31.28
N ALA A 212 10.57 -4.21 -30.99
CA ALA A 212 9.21 -4.07 -31.49
C ALA A 212 8.22 -4.08 -30.32
N GLY A 213 7.40 -3.03 -30.19
CA GLY A 213 6.43 -2.87 -29.11
C GLY A 213 5.01 -2.80 -29.64
N TYR A 214 4.09 -3.39 -28.91
CA TYR A 214 2.64 -3.29 -29.07
C TYR A 214 2.07 -2.68 -27.82
N CYS A 215 1.07 -1.80 -27.95
CA CYS A 215 0.31 -1.30 -26.83
C CYS A 215 -1.19 -1.26 -27.16
N HIS A 216 -2.01 -1.67 -26.20
CA HIS A 216 -3.46 -1.61 -26.24
C HIS A 216 -3.91 -0.63 -25.16
N ASN A 217 -4.45 0.51 -25.58
CA ASN A 217 -5.08 1.48 -24.70
C ASN A 217 -6.56 1.10 -24.53
N ARG A 218 -6.95 0.63 -23.36
CA ARG A 218 -8.31 0.17 -23.05
C ARG A 218 -9.21 1.34 -22.67
N VAL A 219 -8.69 2.25 -21.84
CA VAL A 219 -9.45 3.40 -21.33
C VAL A 219 -8.46 4.53 -20.97
N GLY A 220 -8.77 5.75 -21.41
CA GLY A 220 -8.04 6.94 -20.95
C GLY A 220 -6.70 7.14 -21.65
N ASN A 221 -5.66 7.22 -20.87
CA ASN A 221 -4.32 7.51 -21.34
C ASN A 221 -3.66 6.29 -21.99
N GLY A 222 -2.94 6.50 -23.09
CA GLY A 222 -2.08 5.48 -23.69
C GLY A 222 -0.63 5.96 -23.74
N LEU A 223 0.33 5.08 -23.50
CA LEU A 223 1.76 5.39 -23.52
C LEU A 223 2.57 4.18 -23.98
N LEU A 224 3.60 4.42 -24.82
CA LEU A 224 4.60 3.40 -25.14
C LEU A 224 5.96 4.07 -25.41
N ASP A 225 6.97 3.68 -24.62
CA ASP A 225 8.38 4.02 -24.81
C ASP A 225 9.26 2.86 -24.37
N PHE A 226 10.43 2.69 -24.98
CA PHE A 226 11.36 1.62 -24.58
C PHE A 226 12.80 1.88 -25.02
N GLY A 227 13.75 1.34 -24.23
CA GLY A 227 15.18 1.38 -24.47
C GLY A 227 15.91 0.21 -23.83
N LEU A 228 17.22 0.16 -23.93
CA LEU A 228 18.06 -0.86 -23.33
C LEU A 228 19.14 -0.23 -22.45
N LEU A 229 19.39 -0.86 -21.31
CA LEU A 229 20.46 -0.51 -20.38
C LEU A 229 21.41 -1.69 -20.23
N VAL A 230 22.69 -1.41 -19.99
CA VAL A 230 23.68 -2.45 -19.66
C VAL A 230 24.30 -2.17 -18.30
N GLU A 231 24.44 -3.22 -17.48
CA GLU A 231 25.07 -3.16 -16.17
C GLU A 231 26.57 -2.93 -16.29
N LEU A 232 27.09 -2.00 -15.49
CA LEU A 232 28.52 -1.72 -15.39
C LEU A 232 29.20 -2.79 -14.54
N ASP A 233 30.44 -3.14 -14.87
CA ASP A 233 31.21 -4.11 -14.10
C ASP A 233 31.88 -3.47 -12.87
N GLY A 234 32.09 -4.25 -11.81
CA GLY A 234 33.00 -3.92 -10.70
C GLY A 234 32.56 -2.76 -9.80
N TYR A 235 31.27 -2.42 -9.77
CA TYR A 235 30.76 -1.34 -8.92
C TYR A 235 30.42 -1.78 -7.48
N ARG A 236 30.29 -3.08 -7.23
CA ARG A 236 29.92 -3.62 -5.91
C ARG A 236 31.11 -3.61 -4.95
N SER A 237 30.85 -3.12 -3.74
CA SER A 237 31.83 -3.04 -2.65
C SER A 237 31.60 -4.04 -1.53
N PHE A 238 30.38 -4.51 -1.36
CA PHE A 238 29.99 -5.43 -0.29
C PHE A 238 29.68 -6.82 -0.83
N HIS A 239 30.67 -7.69 -0.77
CA HIS A 239 30.61 -9.04 -1.34
C HIS A 239 30.06 -10.09 -0.36
N GLN A 240 29.96 -9.77 0.93
CA GLN A 240 29.46 -10.66 1.98
C GLN A 240 28.14 -10.18 2.51
N THR A 241 27.17 -11.09 2.67
CA THR A 241 25.91 -10.83 3.37
C THR A 241 25.97 -11.35 4.80
N ALA A 242 25.23 -10.71 5.70
CA ALA A 242 24.91 -11.28 6.99
C ALA A 242 24.03 -12.54 6.81
N GLN A 243 24.03 -13.43 7.79
CA GLN A 243 23.08 -14.53 7.81
C GLN A 243 21.81 -14.10 8.55
N GLN A 244 20.71 -13.88 7.84
CA GLN A 244 19.42 -13.61 8.47
C GLN A 244 18.93 -14.89 9.18
N THR A 245 18.61 -14.76 10.47
CA THR A 245 18.15 -15.89 11.30
C THR A 245 16.65 -15.85 11.57
N SER A 246 16.04 -14.67 11.52
CA SER A 246 14.58 -14.54 11.63
C SER A 246 14.06 -13.25 11.06
N VAL A 247 12.76 -13.25 10.74
CA VAL A 247 11.91 -12.07 10.55
C VAL A 247 10.61 -12.29 11.30
N ASP A 248 10.05 -11.20 11.86
CA ASP A 248 8.79 -11.22 12.60
C ASP A 248 8.05 -9.92 12.38
N VAL A 249 6.78 -9.99 11.93
CA VAL A 249 5.92 -8.85 11.67
C VAL A 249 4.89 -8.72 12.77
N GLN A 250 4.98 -7.65 13.53
CA GLN A 250 3.99 -7.24 14.53
C GLN A 250 3.22 -6.01 14.00
N PRO A 251 2.10 -5.61 14.60
CA PRO A 251 1.27 -4.49 14.10
C PRO A 251 2.04 -3.18 13.84
N MET A 252 2.86 -2.71 14.78
CA MET A 252 3.65 -1.48 14.66
C MET A 252 5.13 -1.72 14.40
N GLN A 253 5.61 -2.97 14.53
CA GLN A 253 7.03 -3.28 14.50
C GLN A 253 7.33 -4.44 13.56
N THR A 254 8.51 -4.39 12.88
CA THR A 254 9.07 -5.53 12.15
C THR A 254 10.47 -5.78 12.65
N TYR A 255 10.71 -7.00 13.11
CA TYR A 255 11.98 -7.43 13.70
C TYR A 255 12.73 -8.33 12.73
N TYR A 256 14.04 -8.08 12.61
CA TYR A 256 14.98 -8.94 11.91
C TYR A 256 16.13 -9.29 12.82
N THR A 257 16.64 -10.52 12.72
CA THR A 257 17.87 -10.92 13.39
C THR A 257 18.86 -11.50 12.40
N PHE A 258 20.14 -11.18 12.63
CA PHE A 258 21.24 -11.56 11.74
C PHE A 258 22.44 -12.00 12.54
N THR A 259 23.27 -12.90 11.96
CA THR A 259 24.63 -13.16 12.41
C THR A 259 25.60 -12.48 11.41
N CYS A 260 26.45 -11.59 11.92
CA CYS A 260 27.47 -10.84 11.21
C CYS A 260 28.87 -11.26 11.70
N GLY A 261 29.30 -12.48 11.35
CA GLY A 261 30.51 -13.08 11.87
C GLY A 261 30.44 -13.29 13.40
N PRO A 262 31.36 -12.65 14.20
CA PRO A 262 31.39 -12.85 15.66
C PRO A 262 30.37 -12.01 16.44
N VAL A 263 29.46 -11.31 15.76
CA VAL A 263 28.38 -10.56 16.42
C VAL A 263 27.03 -10.90 15.83
N ASP A 264 25.99 -10.86 16.66
CA ASP A 264 24.60 -10.91 16.26
C ASP A 264 24.03 -9.49 16.24
N LEU A 265 23.21 -9.19 15.22
CA LEU A 265 22.51 -7.92 15.02
C LEU A 265 21.01 -8.17 15.05
N LYS A 266 20.29 -7.45 15.90
CA LYS A 266 18.84 -7.31 15.84
C LYS A 266 18.50 -5.94 15.28
N LEU A 267 17.64 -5.90 14.28
CA LEU A 267 17.14 -4.69 13.63
C LEU A 267 15.63 -4.60 13.82
N THR A 268 15.12 -3.44 14.23
CA THR A 268 13.69 -3.24 14.45
C THR A 268 13.22 -1.98 13.74
N PHE A 269 12.26 -2.14 12.83
CA PHE A 269 11.55 -1.03 12.20
C PHE A 269 10.27 -0.75 12.98
N THR A 270 10.09 0.49 13.44
CA THR A 270 8.91 0.88 14.24
C THR A 270 8.21 2.08 13.64
N ALA A 271 6.91 1.93 13.38
CA ALA A 271 5.99 2.99 13.00
C ALA A 271 4.93 3.14 14.11
N PRO A 272 5.02 4.12 15.02
CA PRO A 272 4.10 4.27 16.15
C PRO A 272 2.78 4.89 15.70
N MET A 273 1.96 4.11 15.01
CA MET A 273 0.68 4.53 14.39
C MET A 273 -0.49 4.38 15.37
N PHE A 274 -0.48 5.14 16.48
CA PHE A 274 -1.54 5.13 17.49
C PHE A 274 -2.74 5.96 17.05
N MET A 275 -3.87 5.33 16.78
CA MET A 275 -5.09 6.01 16.32
C MET A 275 -5.76 6.89 17.36
N ASP A 276 -5.48 6.71 18.65
CA ASP A 276 -5.96 7.53 19.75
C ASP A 276 -5.13 8.81 19.98
N ASN A 277 -4.02 8.98 19.24
CA ASN A 277 -3.15 10.15 19.29
C ASN A 277 -2.85 10.66 17.87
N LEU A 278 -3.69 11.60 17.40
CA LEU A 278 -3.62 12.09 16.02
C LEU A 278 -2.32 12.84 15.70
N ASP A 279 -1.71 13.54 16.66
CA ASP A 279 -0.42 14.21 16.46
C ASP A 279 0.71 13.18 16.28
N LEU A 280 0.65 12.05 16.99
CA LEU A 280 1.60 10.95 16.83
C LEU A 280 1.32 10.14 15.56
N LEU A 281 0.04 9.83 15.26
CA LEU A 281 -0.38 9.14 14.05
C LEU A 281 0.07 9.88 12.78
N SER A 282 0.02 11.22 12.79
CA SER A 282 0.40 12.05 11.65
C SER A 282 1.88 12.42 11.63
N ARG A 283 2.64 12.15 12.72
CA ARG A 283 4.07 12.47 12.80
C ARG A 283 4.85 11.72 11.72
N PRO A 284 5.57 12.41 10.83
CA PRO A 284 6.19 11.80 9.67
C PRO A 284 7.59 11.24 9.98
N VAL A 285 7.73 10.55 11.12
CA VAL A 285 9.01 10.00 11.61
C VAL A 285 8.82 8.58 12.10
N ASN A 286 9.56 7.64 11.50
CA ASN A 286 9.68 6.26 11.95
C ASN A 286 11.07 6.00 12.56
N TYR A 287 11.23 4.84 13.20
CA TYR A 287 12.47 4.45 13.86
C TYR A 287 13.07 3.20 13.23
N ILE A 288 14.40 3.17 13.13
CA ILE A 288 15.19 1.99 12.80
C ILE A 288 16.13 1.74 13.99
N SER A 289 15.74 0.84 14.89
CA SER A 289 16.51 0.48 16.07
C SER A 289 17.45 -0.69 15.78
N TYR A 290 18.63 -0.71 16.41
CA TYR A 290 19.57 -1.81 16.31
C TYR A 290 20.12 -2.22 17.71
N GLU A 291 20.32 -3.51 17.88
CA GLU A 291 21.00 -4.11 19.02
C GLU A 291 22.11 -5.02 18.48
N VAL A 292 23.33 -4.85 18.95
CA VAL A 292 24.47 -5.69 18.60
C VAL A 292 24.96 -6.42 19.83
N ALA A 293 25.22 -7.71 19.71
CA ALA A 293 25.76 -8.53 20.79
C ALA A 293 26.84 -9.48 20.25
N SER A 294 27.96 -9.61 20.99
CA SER A 294 28.98 -10.62 20.70
C SER A 294 28.41 -12.03 20.86
N ASN A 295 28.66 -12.93 19.92
CA ASN A 295 28.28 -14.34 19.99
C ASN A 295 29.44 -15.26 20.37
N ASP A 296 30.65 -14.74 20.52
CA ASP A 296 31.86 -15.46 20.98
C ASP A 296 32.36 -15.03 22.39
N GLY A 297 31.71 -14.05 23.01
CA GLY A 297 32.02 -13.51 24.33
C GLY A 297 33.17 -12.53 24.36
N LYS A 298 33.72 -12.13 23.21
CA LYS A 298 34.79 -11.12 23.10
C LYS A 298 34.26 -9.75 22.74
N LYS A 299 35.07 -8.74 22.84
CA LYS A 299 34.80 -7.41 22.29
C LYS A 299 35.22 -7.38 20.83
N HIS A 300 34.43 -6.71 20.01
CA HIS A 300 34.66 -6.50 18.58
C HIS A 300 34.52 -5.03 18.23
N GLN A 301 35.36 -4.56 17.31
CA GLN A 301 35.21 -3.22 16.72
C GLN A 301 34.04 -3.24 15.76
N VAL A 302 32.97 -2.46 16.04
CA VAL A 302 31.73 -2.50 15.26
C VAL A 302 31.38 -1.10 14.74
N GLU A 303 31.08 -1.02 13.47
CA GLU A 303 30.49 0.14 12.78
C GLU A 303 29.26 -0.32 11.99
N LEU A 304 28.20 0.51 12.00
CA LEU A 304 27.01 0.29 11.17
C LEU A 304 26.92 1.41 10.13
N TYR A 305 26.93 1.03 8.87
CA TYR A 305 26.75 1.91 7.72
C TYR A 305 25.31 1.82 7.21
N PHE A 306 24.68 2.98 7.02
CA PHE A 306 23.39 3.14 6.41
C PHE A 306 23.48 4.10 5.23
N GLU A 307 22.88 3.74 4.09
CA GLU A 307 22.84 4.58 2.90
C GLU A 307 21.40 4.70 2.41
N ALA A 308 20.97 5.92 2.08
CA ALA A 308 19.69 6.18 1.44
C ALA A 308 19.91 6.85 0.08
N SER A 309 19.03 6.57 -0.87
CA SER A 309 19.09 7.15 -2.21
C SER A 309 18.13 8.34 -2.35
N PRO A 310 18.32 9.22 -3.34
CA PRO A 310 17.34 10.26 -3.69
C PRO A 310 15.97 9.73 -4.14
N GLN A 311 15.85 8.45 -4.47
CA GLN A 311 14.58 7.79 -4.86
C GLN A 311 13.45 8.02 -3.83
N TRP A 312 13.79 8.29 -2.57
CA TRP A 312 12.82 8.64 -1.54
C TRP A 312 12.10 9.97 -1.78
N ALA A 313 12.65 10.84 -2.64
CA ALA A 313 12.17 12.21 -2.85
C ALA A 313 12.08 12.61 -4.33
N ILE A 314 12.11 11.63 -5.22
CA ILE A 314 11.92 11.81 -6.68
C ILE A 314 10.91 10.80 -7.20
N ASP A 315 10.12 11.18 -8.19
CA ASP A 315 9.15 10.33 -8.85
C ASP A 315 9.81 9.44 -9.92
N GLN A 316 10.70 10.04 -10.71
CA GLN A 316 11.35 9.36 -11.84
C GLN A 316 12.87 9.27 -11.65
N PRO A 317 13.52 8.19 -12.12
CA PRO A 317 14.93 7.94 -11.86
C PRO A 317 15.88 8.97 -12.47
N HIS A 318 15.41 9.77 -13.43
CA HIS A 318 16.21 10.80 -14.12
C HIS A 318 16.02 12.21 -13.56
N GLN A 319 15.15 12.37 -12.54
CA GLN A 319 14.98 13.66 -11.88
C GLN A 319 16.22 14.01 -11.06
N GLU A 320 16.64 15.26 -11.16
CA GLU A 320 17.73 15.78 -10.34
C GLU A 320 17.29 16.02 -8.89
N SER A 321 18.14 15.68 -7.95
CA SER A 321 17.98 15.91 -6.53
C SER A 321 19.05 16.87 -5.98
N VAL A 322 18.78 17.40 -4.80
CA VAL A 322 19.74 18.14 -3.99
C VAL A 322 19.80 17.50 -2.61
N ALA A 323 21.00 17.46 -2.04
CA ALA A 323 21.23 16.87 -0.73
C ALA A 323 22.15 17.76 0.11
N ASP A 324 21.92 17.77 1.42
CA ASP A 324 22.78 18.44 2.41
C ASP A 324 22.77 17.71 3.74
N SER A 325 23.67 18.12 4.65
CA SER A 325 23.73 17.66 6.03
C SER A 325 23.89 18.84 6.98
N PHE A 326 23.29 18.71 8.17
CA PHE A 326 23.38 19.72 9.22
C PHE A 326 23.20 19.07 10.59
N THR A 327 23.45 19.80 11.64
CA THR A 327 23.18 19.39 13.02
C THR A 327 22.20 20.34 13.67
N ASP A 328 21.29 19.79 14.47
CA ASP A 328 20.40 20.57 15.32
C ASP A 328 20.23 19.84 16.67
N GLY A 329 20.51 20.53 17.77
CA GLY A 329 20.55 19.90 19.08
C GLY A 329 21.59 18.77 19.13
N ASP A 330 21.15 17.59 19.50
CA ASP A 330 21.99 16.38 19.59
C ASP A 330 21.86 15.47 18.36
N LEU A 331 21.14 15.89 17.32
CA LEU A 331 20.95 15.13 16.10
C LEU A 331 21.82 15.64 14.95
N LEU A 332 22.37 14.69 14.19
CA LEU A 332 22.95 14.87 12.87
C LEU A 332 21.90 14.47 11.83
N PHE A 333 21.62 15.36 10.90
CA PHE A 333 20.65 15.18 9.81
C PHE A 333 21.35 15.06 8.47
N LEU A 334 20.85 14.15 7.66
CA LEU A 334 21.05 14.07 6.22
C LEU A 334 19.72 14.28 5.55
N ARG A 335 19.68 15.08 4.49
CA ARG A 335 18.46 15.44 3.78
C ARG A 335 18.65 15.36 2.27
N THR A 336 17.61 14.89 1.56
CA THR A 336 17.54 14.97 0.08
C THR A 336 16.13 15.35 -0.37
N GLY A 337 16.04 16.06 -1.49
CA GLY A 337 14.78 16.43 -2.14
C GLY A 337 14.99 16.62 -3.63
N SER A 338 13.90 16.60 -4.42
CA SER A 338 13.99 16.96 -5.83
C SER A 338 14.45 18.40 -6.00
N ARG A 339 15.17 18.70 -7.09
CA ARG A 339 15.64 20.06 -7.38
C ARG A 339 14.49 21.02 -7.67
N ASN A 340 13.45 20.55 -8.36
CA ASN A 340 12.38 21.43 -8.86
C ASN A 340 11.30 21.74 -7.82
N GLN A 341 11.08 20.86 -6.83
CA GLN A 341 10.08 21.07 -5.78
C GLN A 341 8.69 21.40 -6.35
N ASP A 342 8.19 20.52 -7.24
CA ASP A 342 6.91 20.69 -7.93
C ASP A 342 5.70 20.33 -7.02
N ILE A 343 5.49 21.14 -5.97
CA ILE A 343 4.49 20.91 -4.92
C ILE A 343 3.10 20.72 -5.52
N LEU A 344 2.48 19.54 -5.28
CA LEU A 344 1.11 19.20 -5.69
C LEU A 344 0.84 19.34 -7.20
N LYS A 345 1.86 19.22 -8.06
CA LYS A 345 1.69 19.39 -9.51
C LYS A 345 1.39 18.10 -10.26
N LYS A 346 1.65 16.94 -9.66
CA LYS A 346 1.39 15.63 -10.24
C LYS A 346 0.27 14.91 -9.49
N LYS A 347 -0.47 14.07 -10.19
CA LYS A 347 -1.52 13.21 -9.64
C LYS A 347 -1.52 11.88 -10.38
N GLY A 348 -2.00 10.81 -9.75
CA GLY A 348 -2.12 9.51 -10.39
C GLY A 348 -1.81 8.34 -9.45
N ASP A 349 -1.96 7.14 -9.97
CA ASP A 349 -1.69 5.93 -9.20
C ASP A 349 -0.18 5.69 -9.05
N ASP A 350 0.55 5.52 -10.15
CA ASP A 350 2.00 5.26 -10.15
C ASP A 350 2.82 6.56 -10.04
N VAL A 351 2.48 7.42 -9.07
CA VAL A 351 3.20 8.67 -8.79
C VAL A 351 3.78 8.62 -7.39
N ARG A 352 5.08 8.89 -7.28
CA ARG A 352 5.78 9.11 -6.01
C ARG A 352 5.96 10.60 -5.78
N ILE A 353 6.16 10.98 -4.53
CA ILE A 353 6.36 12.38 -4.18
C ILE A 353 7.68 12.90 -4.76
N ASP A 354 7.64 14.08 -5.40
CA ASP A 354 8.80 14.77 -5.94
C ASP A 354 8.90 16.23 -5.48
N TRP A 355 8.36 16.51 -4.30
CA TRP A 355 8.51 17.75 -3.57
C TRP A 355 8.72 17.48 -2.08
N GLY A 356 9.13 18.47 -1.31
CA GLY A 356 9.51 18.26 0.07
C GLY A 356 10.86 17.54 0.19
N HIS A 357 11.11 16.95 1.35
CA HIS A 357 12.42 16.38 1.65
C HIS A 357 12.31 15.10 2.47
N PHE A 358 13.11 14.12 2.09
CA PHE A 358 13.43 12.94 2.89
C PHE A 358 14.55 13.25 3.88
N TYR A 359 14.46 12.70 5.09
CA TYR A 359 15.44 12.87 6.16
C TYR A 359 15.87 11.53 6.74
N LEU A 360 17.18 11.42 6.99
CA LEU A 360 17.79 10.39 7.82
C LEU A 360 18.55 11.09 8.93
N ALA A 361 18.31 10.72 10.19
CA ALA A 361 18.98 11.35 11.32
C ALA A 361 19.40 10.32 12.37
N ALA A 362 20.44 10.67 13.14
CA ALA A 362 20.90 9.92 14.30
C ALA A 362 21.50 10.87 15.32
N GLU A 363 21.70 10.39 16.55
CA GLU A 363 22.50 11.08 17.54
C GLU A 363 23.85 11.45 16.94
N LYS A 364 24.26 12.73 17.08
CA LYS A 364 25.51 13.24 16.48
C LYS A 364 26.76 12.61 17.08
N GLU A 365 26.69 12.20 18.36
CA GLU A 365 27.81 11.53 19.03
C GLU A 365 28.00 10.15 18.40
N ASN A 366 29.24 9.80 18.09
CA ASN A 366 29.63 8.57 17.40
C ASN A 366 28.97 8.38 16.02
N SER A 367 28.49 9.46 15.39
CA SER A 367 28.00 9.48 14.01
C SER A 367 28.96 10.23 13.10
N THR A 368 29.17 9.69 11.91
CA THR A 368 29.79 10.40 10.79
C THR A 368 28.88 10.29 9.57
N SER A 369 28.91 11.32 8.72
CA SER A 369 28.10 11.34 7.50
C SER A 369 28.89 11.83 6.30
N ALA A 370 28.48 11.39 5.11
CA ALA A 370 28.95 11.93 3.85
C ALA A 370 27.83 11.90 2.81
N ILE A 371 27.95 12.76 1.81
CA ILE A 371 27.01 12.90 0.70
C ILE A 371 27.82 12.88 -0.58
N GLY A 372 27.37 12.08 -1.57
CA GLY A 372 28.04 12.02 -2.86
C GLY A 372 27.76 10.74 -3.66
N ASP A 373 28.69 10.40 -4.54
CA ASP A 373 28.63 9.21 -5.35
C ASP A 373 28.58 7.93 -4.50
N GLY A 374 27.53 7.15 -4.62
CA GLY A 374 27.30 5.97 -3.75
C GLY A 374 28.38 4.90 -3.91
N ARG A 375 28.94 4.71 -5.09
CA ARG A 375 30.02 3.75 -5.33
C ARG A 375 31.31 4.17 -4.58
N GLU A 376 31.67 5.44 -4.66
CA GLU A 376 32.84 5.96 -3.95
C GLU A 376 32.61 5.99 -2.43
N LEU A 377 31.40 6.32 -1.95
CA LEU A 377 31.04 6.22 -0.53
C LEU A 377 31.25 4.81 0.01
N ARG A 378 30.73 3.79 -0.65
CA ARG A 378 30.84 2.38 -0.24
C ARG A 378 32.28 1.88 -0.29
N LYS A 379 32.99 2.15 -1.37
CA LYS A 379 34.41 1.79 -1.55
C LYS A 379 35.29 2.44 -0.46
N ASN A 380 35.06 3.72 -0.19
CA ASN A 380 35.82 4.46 0.81
C ASN A 380 35.48 4.04 2.23
N PHE A 381 34.22 3.69 2.53
CA PHE A 381 33.85 3.09 3.82
C PHE A 381 34.60 1.78 4.10
N VAL A 382 34.71 0.90 3.11
CA VAL A 382 35.54 -0.34 3.22
C VAL A 382 37.00 0.02 3.56
N ALA A 383 37.52 1.11 2.98
CA ALA A 383 38.90 1.62 3.22
C ALA A 383 39.04 2.48 4.49
N ASN A 384 38.10 2.50 5.42
CA ASN A 384 38.07 3.31 6.65
C ASN A 384 38.07 4.83 6.41
N LYS A 385 37.45 5.26 5.32
CA LYS A 385 37.15 6.66 5.00
C LYS A 385 35.67 6.81 4.72
N LEU A 386 35.12 8.00 5.01
CA LEU A 386 33.74 8.31 4.62
C LEU A 386 33.74 9.65 3.87
N GLU A 387 34.04 9.58 2.59
CA GLU A 387 34.08 10.72 1.67
C GLU A 387 33.76 10.27 0.25
N ALA A 388 33.13 11.13 -0.54
CA ALA A 388 32.93 10.90 -1.98
C ALA A 388 32.81 12.24 -2.70
N PRO A 389 33.12 12.30 -4.02
CA PRO A 389 32.77 13.45 -4.84
C PRO A 389 31.25 13.55 -4.95
N THR A 390 30.72 14.77 -5.02
CA THR A 390 29.33 15.00 -5.37
C THR A 390 29.06 14.65 -6.82
N THR A 391 27.82 14.20 -7.07
CA THR A 391 27.32 13.92 -8.42
C THR A 391 26.54 15.13 -8.97
N ASN A 392 26.14 15.05 -10.23
CA ASN A 392 25.27 16.06 -10.83
C ASN A 392 23.78 15.77 -10.55
N GLY A 393 23.37 15.81 -9.26
CA GLY A 393 21.97 15.75 -8.89
C GLY A 393 21.44 14.37 -8.52
N TYR A 394 22.31 13.42 -8.14
CA TYR A 394 21.88 12.10 -7.62
C TYR A 394 22.78 11.61 -6.49
N ASP A 395 23.05 12.49 -5.51
CA ASP A 395 23.91 12.18 -4.38
C ASP A 395 23.23 11.27 -3.37
N LYS A 396 23.92 10.20 -2.96
CA LYS A 396 23.50 9.33 -1.86
C LYS A 396 23.81 9.97 -0.52
N LEU A 397 22.99 9.61 0.48
CA LEU A 397 23.18 9.99 1.88
C LEU A 397 23.80 8.80 2.61
N ALA A 398 24.99 8.93 3.15
CA ALA A 398 25.65 7.90 3.95
C ALA A 398 25.80 8.34 5.40
N LEU A 399 25.41 7.47 6.34
CA LEU A 399 25.52 7.66 7.78
C LEU A 399 26.23 6.44 8.39
N VAL A 400 27.26 6.67 9.18
CA VAL A 400 27.96 5.62 9.94
C VAL A 400 27.77 5.85 11.42
N ARG A 401 27.34 4.81 12.14
CA ARG A 401 27.31 4.74 13.60
C ARG A 401 28.51 3.92 14.06
N SER A 402 29.44 4.53 14.78
CA SER A 402 30.59 3.84 15.38
C SER A 402 30.22 3.37 16.78
N LEU A 403 30.20 2.05 17.00
CA LEU A 403 29.88 1.44 18.30
C LEU A 403 31.15 1.16 19.11
N GLY A 404 32.33 1.38 18.50
CA GLY A 404 33.63 1.15 19.12
C GLY A 404 33.90 -0.35 19.40
N GLU A 405 34.81 -0.60 20.32
CA GLU A 405 35.16 -1.96 20.76
C GLU A 405 34.17 -2.40 21.86
N THR A 406 33.21 -3.25 21.52
CA THR A 406 32.09 -3.58 22.39
C THR A 406 31.75 -5.06 22.38
N GLN A 407 31.14 -5.54 23.48
CA GLN A 407 30.44 -6.83 23.53
C GLN A 407 28.93 -6.68 23.33
N LYS A 408 28.36 -5.50 23.65
CA LYS A 408 26.96 -5.19 23.49
C LYS A 408 26.80 -3.69 23.30
N ALA A 409 26.03 -3.30 22.30
CA ALA A 409 25.65 -1.93 22.04
C ALA A 409 24.27 -1.88 21.41
N ASP A 410 23.57 -0.78 21.62
CA ASP A 410 22.26 -0.49 21.00
C ASP A 410 22.19 0.97 20.58
N GLY A 411 21.25 1.27 19.73
CA GLY A 411 20.96 2.61 19.26
C GLY A 411 19.85 2.61 18.21
N HIS A 412 19.67 3.78 17.61
CA HIS A 412 18.63 3.93 16.58
C HIS A 412 18.94 5.04 15.59
N LEU A 413 18.21 5.02 14.51
CA LEU A 413 18.11 6.05 13.49
C LEU A 413 16.65 6.52 13.43
N LEU A 414 16.47 7.76 13.03
CA LEU A 414 15.19 8.36 12.70
C LEU A 414 15.13 8.54 11.18
N ILE A 415 13.98 8.15 10.60
CA ILE A 415 13.73 8.27 9.16
C ILE A 415 12.38 8.94 8.96
N GLY A 416 12.29 9.92 8.04
CA GLY A 416 11.04 10.63 7.85
C GLY A 416 11.00 11.50 6.60
N TYR A 417 9.85 12.14 6.39
CA TYR A 417 9.58 12.95 5.21
C TYR A 417 8.77 14.20 5.56
N ASP A 418 9.20 15.36 5.05
CA ASP A 418 8.43 16.61 5.10
C ASP A 418 7.84 16.89 3.72
N ASP A 419 6.54 16.74 3.57
CA ASP A 419 5.80 16.96 2.32
C ASP A 419 5.30 18.42 2.17
N ILE A 420 5.58 19.30 3.11
CA ILE A 420 5.27 20.75 3.11
C ILE A 420 3.76 21.03 2.99
N TYR A 421 3.15 20.62 1.88
CA TYR A 421 1.73 20.53 1.64
C TYR A 421 1.41 19.11 1.15
N SER A 422 0.44 18.49 1.82
CA SER A 422 0.10 17.08 1.60
C SER A 422 -0.96 16.90 0.51
N ILE A 423 -2.00 17.72 0.54
CA ILE A 423 -3.22 17.57 -0.25
C ILE A 423 -3.68 18.94 -0.75
N GLN A 424 -4.18 19.00 -1.99
CA GLN A 424 -5.03 20.11 -2.40
C GLN A 424 -6.49 19.72 -2.20
N TYR A 425 -7.21 20.45 -1.38
CA TYR A 425 -8.59 20.16 -0.99
C TYR A 425 -9.53 21.27 -1.46
N PHE A 426 -10.28 21.02 -2.53
CA PHE A 426 -11.20 21.97 -3.16
C PHE A 426 -10.59 23.36 -3.41
N GLY A 427 -9.33 23.37 -3.86
CA GLY A 427 -8.56 24.57 -4.19
C GLY A 427 -7.58 25.03 -3.11
N ASP A 428 -7.73 24.61 -1.87
CA ASP A 428 -6.86 24.95 -0.76
C ASP A 428 -5.73 23.92 -0.58
N ASN A 429 -4.48 24.38 -0.49
CA ASN A 429 -3.34 23.52 -0.19
C ASN A 429 -3.25 23.29 1.32
N LEU A 430 -3.45 22.04 1.76
CA LEU A 430 -3.45 21.66 3.17
C LEU A 430 -2.08 21.11 3.60
N ARG A 431 -1.61 21.58 4.75
CA ARG A 431 -0.46 21.00 5.44
C ARG A 431 -0.81 19.65 6.05
N PRO A 432 0.17 18.76 6.30
CA PRO A 432 -0.06 17.57 7.11
C PRO A 432 -0.59 17.95 8.50
N TYR A 433 -1.39 17.08 9.10
CA TYR A 433 -2.06 17.37 10.38
C TYR A 433 -1.09 17.75 11.51
N TRP A 434 0.10 17.14 11.57
CA TRP A 434 1.12 17.48 12.58
C TRP A 434 1.60 18.94 12.49
N ASN A 435 1.46 19.57 11.32
CA ASN A 435 1.81 20.98 11.08
C ASN A 435 0.61 21.80 10.54
N ARG A 436 -0.61 21.43 10.92
CA ARG A 436 -1.85 22.09 10.48
C ARG A 436 -1.87 23.60 10.75
N GLU A 437 -1.26 24.01 11.86
CA GLU A 437 -1.16 25.43 12.24
C GLU A 437 0.00 26.17 11.54
N GLY A 438 0.92 25.45 10.88
CA GLY A 438 2.07 26.02 10.17
C GLY A 438 3.19 26.56 11.06
N ASN A 439 3.22 26.22 12.35
CA ASN A 439 4.19 26.69 13.34
C ASN A 439 5.18 25.59 13.79
N GLU A 440 5.04 24.39 13.29
CA GLU A 440 5.97 23.29 13.55
C GLU A 440 6.96 23.11 12.37
N THR A 441 8.08 22.48 12.64
CA THR A 441 9.07 22.10 11.63
C THR A 441 9.31 20.60 11.68
N ILE A 442 9.78 20.02 10.58
CA ILE A 442 10.18 18.61 10.56
C ILE A 442 11.30 18.35 11.58
N VAL A 443 12.24 19.25 11.76
CA VAL A 443 13.33 19.14 12.75
C VAL A 443 12.75 19.05 14.16
N SER A 444 11.73 19.86 14.50
CA SER A 444 11.05 19.76 15.79
C SER A 444 10.38 18.40 16.00
N GLN A 445 9.83 17.79 14.94
CA GLN A 445 9.25 16.45 15.02
C GLN A 445 10.31 15.37 15.26
N PHE A 446 11.45 15.46 14.61
CA PHE A 446 12.59 14.57 14.87
C PHE A 446 13.10 14.68 16.30
N GLN A 447 13.24 15.90 16.82
CA GLN A 447 13.64 16.14 18.21
C GLN A 447 12.63 15.60 19.22
N LYS A 448 11.32 15.73 18.94
CA LYS A 448 10.26 15.11 19.75
C LYS A 448 10.36 13.59 19.70
N ALA A 449 10.55 13.02 18.49
CA ALA A 449 10.70 11.59 18.28
C ALA A 449 11.92 11.04 19.04
N GLU A 450 13.08 11.70 18.96
CA GLU A 450 14.28 11.34 19.71
C GLU A 450 14.03 11.30 21.21
N LYS A 451 13.48 12.38 21.74
CA LYS A 451 13.15 12.48 23.19
C LYS A 451 12.18 11.39 23.66
N GLU A 452 11.25 10.99 22.80
CA GLU A 452 10.20 10.03 23.11
C GLU A 452 10.58 8.59 22.76
N TYR A 453 11.72 8.33 22.15
CA TYR A 453 12.13 7.03 21.58
C TYR A 453 11.83 5.85 22.52
N LYS A 454 12.37 5.85 23.74
CA LYS A 454 12.18 4.74 24.70
C LYS A 454 10.71 4.52 25.05
N THR A 455 9.95 5.59 25.16
CA THR A 455 8.51 5.54 25.43
C THR A 455 7.75 4.94 24.27
N GLN A 456 8.06 5.37 23.04
CA GLN A 456 7.40 4.87 21.84
C GLN A 456 7.74 3.38 21.58
N MET A 457 8.97 2.96 21.78
CA MET A 457 9.34 1.53 21.68
C MET A 457 8.54 0.67 22.66
N LYS A 458 8.46 1.08 23.92
CA LYS A 458 7.67 0.39 24.95
C LYS A 458 6.19 0.34 24.62
N ASN A 459 5.61 1.48 24.21
CA ASN A 459 4.18 1.58 23.93
C ASN A 459 3.81 0.78 22.68
N SER A 460 4.64 0.82 21.62
CA SER A 460 4.43 0.02 20.42
C SER A 460 4.43 -1.48 20.71
N ALA A 461 5.42 -1.96 21.49
CA ALA A 461 5.46 -3.37 21.89
C ALA A 461 4.24 -3.79 22.74
N ALA A 462 3.80 -2.91 23.65
CA ALA A 462 2.60 -3.18 24.46
C ALA A 462 1.32 -3.20 23.62
N PHE A 463 1.20 -2.30 22.63
CA PHE A 463 0.09 -2.27 21.69
C PHE A 463 0.08 -3.53 20.83
N ASP A 464 1.23 -3.92 20.26
CA ASP A 464 1.39 -5.11 19.43
C ASP A 464 0.93 -6.36 20.19
N LYS A 465 1.40 -6.55 21.42
CA LYS A 465 0.97 -7.65 22.29
C LYS A 465 -0.55 -7.65 22.50
N LYS A 466 -1.11 -6.49 22.86
CA LYS A 466 -2.55 -6.35 23.11
C LYS A 466 -3.40 -6.69 21.89
N LEU A 467 -3.04 -6.15 20.72
CA LEU A 467 -3.76 -6.44 19.48
C LEU A 467 -3.70 -7.94 19.15
N MET A 468 -2.53 -8.56 19.26
CA MET A 468 -2.37 -9.99 19.00
C MET A 468 -3.23 -10.85 19.97
N GLU A 469 -3.31 -10.48 21.24
CA GLU A 469 -4.16 -11.16 22.22
C GLU A 469 -5.65 -11.02 21.88
N GLU A 470 -6.12 -9.78 21.59
CA GLU A 470 -7.51 -9.49 21.25
C GLU A 470 -7.93 -10.18 19.94
N ALA A 471 -7.10 -10.11 18.90
CA ALA A 471 -7.39 -10.74 17.62
C ALA A 471 -7.36 -12.28 17.71
N THR A 472 -6.43 -12.86 18.49
CA THR A 472 -6.39 -14.30 18.75
C THR A 472 -7.65 -14.78 19.48
N ALA A 473 -8.10 -14.02 20.47
CA ALA A 473 -9.35 -14.32 21.15
C ALA A 473 -10.55 -14.29 20.22
N ALA A 474 -10.62 -13.30 19.33
CA ALA A 474 -11.71 -13.13 18.37
C ALA A 474 -11.75 -14.20 17.27
N GLY A 475 -10.63 -14.46 16.59
CA GLY A 475 -10.60 -15.28 15.37
C GLY A 475 -9.51 -16.34 15.29
N GLY A 476 -8.69 -16.53 16.36
CA GLY A 476 -7.58 -17.49 16.37
C GLY A 476 -6.24 -16.89 15.93
N ARG A 477 -5.15 -17.63 16.14
CA ARG A 477 -3.77 -17.14 15.90
C ARG A 477 -3.52 -16.72 14.45
N LYS A 478 -3.93 -17.54 13.47
CA LYS A 478 -3.76 -17.23 12.04
C LYS A 478 -4.48 -15.92 11.65
N TYR A 479 -5.69 -15.71 12.19
CA TYR A 479 -6.40 -14.45 12.01
C TYR A 479 -5.65 -13.27 12.62
N ALA A 480 -5.10 -13.42 13.83
CA ALA A 480 -4.33 -12.37 14.48
C ALA A 480 -3.08 -11.97 13.69
N GLU A 481 -2.37 -12.92 13.10
CA GLU A 481 -1.20 -12.66 12.26
C GLU A 481 -1.56 -11.93 10.95
N LEU A 482 -2.72 -12.24 10.35
CA LEU A 482 -3.25 -11.48 9.22
C LEU A 482 -3.62 -10.05 9.62
N CYS A 483 -4.25 -9.84 10.79
CA CYS A 483 -4.53 -8.51 11.32
C CYS A 483 -3.23 -7.71 11.58
N ALA A 484 -2.20 -8.34 12.13
CA ALA A 484 -0.90 -7.70 12.37
C ALA A 484 -0.29 -7.16 11.07
N LEU A 485 -0.31 -7.95 10.00
CA LEU A 485 0.18 -7.53 8.69
C LEU A 485 -0.68 -6.41 8.08
N ALA A 486 -2.01 -6.46 8.25
CA ALA A 486 -2.95 -5.49 7.70
C ALA A 486 -2.86 -4.11 8.37
N TYR A 487 -2.43 -4.03 9.66
CA TYR A 487 -2.50 -2.82 10.47
C TYR A 487 -1.81 -1.62 9.83
N ARG A 488 -0.49 -1.73 9.61
CA ARG A 488 0.29 -0.63 9.02
C ARG A 488 -0.10 -0.34 7.58
N GLN A 489 -0.43 -1.37 6.81
CA GLN A 489 -0.86 -1.19 5.42
C GLN A 489 -2.13 -0.36 5.33
N ALA A 490 -3.14 -0.68 6.14
CA ALA A 490 -4.41 0.04 6.11
C ALA A 490 -4.24 1.52 6.47
N LEU A 491 -3.46 1.82 7.50
CA LEU A 491 -3.23 3.20 7.96
C LEU A 491 -2.34 3.99 6.99
N ALA A 492 -1.24 3.40 6.50
CA ALA A 492 -0.31 4.05 5.58
C ALA A 492 -0.90 4.30 4.17
N ALA A 493 -2.08 3.76 3.87
CA ALA A 493 -2.82 4.09 2.65
C ALA A 493 -3.65 5.38 2.77
N HIS A 494 -3.50 6.13 3.86
CA HIS A 494 -4.22 7.38 4.12
C HIS A 494 -3.28 8.54 4.45
N LYS A 495 -3.79 9.76 4.25
CA LYS A 495 -3.17 11.01 4.70
C LYS A 495 -4.12 11.78 5.61
N LEU A 496 -3.64 12.15 6.80
CA LEU A 496 -4.37 12.93 7.77
C LEU A 496 -4.10 14.42 7.60
N VAL A 497 -5.15 15.20 7.39
CA VAL A 497 -5.11 16.66 7.26
C VAL A 497 -6.32 17.30 7.97
N GLN A 498 -6.31 18.61 8.13
CA GLN A 498 -7.45 19.38 8.62
C GLN A 498 -7.97 20.31 7.53
N ALA A 499 -9.25 20.24 7.22
CA ALA A 499 -9.91 21.10 6.25
C ALA A 499 -10.07 22.54 6.77
N PRO A 500 -10.25 23.55 5.90
CA PRO A 500 -10.39 24.96 6.31
C PRO A 500 -11.57 25.23 7.24
N ASN A 501 -12.63 24.41 7.19
CA ASN A 501 -13.79 24.50 8.09
C ASN A 501 -13.55 23.86 9.47
N GLY A 502 -12.34 23.32 9.71
CA GLY A 502 -11.93 22.67 10.95
C GLY A 502 -12.22 21.17 11.00
N ASP A 503 -12.92 20.61 10.01
CA ASP A 503 -13.19 19.16 9.97
C ASP A 503 -11.88 18.39 9.80
N LEU A 504 -11.76 17.28 10.54
CA LEU A 504 -10.71 16.31 10.34
C LEU A 504 -10.96 15.55 9.04
N VAL A 505 -9.94 15.34 8.22
CA VAL A 505 -10.03 14.59 6.96
C VAL A 505 -8.91 13.56 6.89
N PHE A 506 -9.27 12.28 6.69
CA PHE A 506 -8.36 11.15 6.59
C PHE A 506 -8.53 10.50 5.22
N LEU A 507 -7.78 11.02 4.23
CA LEU A 507 -7.98 10.72 2.82
C LEU A 507 -7.18 9.50 2.40
N SER A 508 -7.89 8.47 1.95
CA SER A 508 -7.28 7.30 1.31
C SER A 508 -6.74 7.64 -0.08
N LYS A 509 -5.66 6.96 -0.49
CA LYS A 509 -5.28 6.80 -1.88
C LYS A 509 -5.67 5.40 -2.34
N GLU A 510 -6.36 5.29 -3.45
CA GLU A 510 -6.67 4.02 -4.09
C GLU A 510 -5.44 3.47 -4.80
N ASN A 511 -4.57 2.86 -3.98
CA ASN A 511 -3.29 2.31 -4.43
C ASN A 511 -3.48 1.15 -5.41
N PHE A 512 -2.63 1.10 -6.43
CA PHE A 512 -2.56 0.02 -7.43
C PHE A 512 -3.92 -0.24 -8.11
N SER A 513 -4.61 0.82 -8.48
CA SER A 513 -5.87 0.83 -9.23
C SER A 513 -5.94 2.09 -10.10
N ASN A 514 -6.73 3.08 -9.74
CA ASN A 514 -6.89 4.33 -10.50
C ASN A 514 -6.30 5.56 -9.80
N GLY A 515 -5.83 5.41 -8.56
CA GLY A 515 -5.26 6.50 -7.76
C GLY A 515 -6.27 7.52 -7.25
N SER A 516 -7.57 7.22 -7.21
CA SER A 516 -8.60 8.09 -6.63
C SER A 516 -8.29 8.44 -5.18
N ILE A 517 -8.71 9.64 -4.73
CA ILE A 517 -8.53 10.12 -3.37
C ILE A 517 -9.87 10.20 -2.64
N GLY A 518 -9.90 9.66 -1.41
CA GLY A 518 -11.08 9.69 -0.57
C GLY A 518 -12.24 8.86 -1.13
N THR A 519 -11.91 7.70 -1.71
CA THR A 519 -12.85 6.78 -2.34
C THR A 519 -13.75 6.12 -1.31
N VAL A 520 -15.07 6.17 -1.51
CA VAL A 520 -16.06 5.68 -0.54
C VAL A 520 -16.10 4.16 -0.50
N ASP A 521 -15.97 3.49 -1.64
CA ASP A 521 -15.94 2.02 -1.72
C ASP A 521 -14.63 1.40 -1.22
N LEU A 522 -13.59 2.21 -0.93
CA LEU A 522 -12.43 1.82 -0.13
C LEU A 522 -12.64 2.09 1.37
N THR A 523 -13.30 3.21 1.69
CA THR A 523 -13.63 3.56 3.08
C THR A 523 -14.51 2.51 3.73
N TYR A 524 -15.53 2.02 3.01
CA TYR A 524 -16.48 1.05 3.54
C TYR A 524 -15.83 -0.28 3.95
N PRO A 525 -15.07 -0.98 3.10
CA PRO A 525 -14.39 -2.20 3.52
C PRO A 525 -13.28 -1.96 4.54
N GLY A 526 -12.61 -0.79 4.53
CA GLY A 526 -11.54 -0.46 5.46
C GLY A 526 -11.99 -0.03 6.85
N ALA A 527 -13.23 0.43 6.98
CA ALA A 527 -13.77 1.05 8.21
C ALA A 527 -13.71 0.19 9.48
N PRO A 528 -13.82 -1.15 9.48
CA PRO A 528 -13.79 -1.94 10.70
C PRO A 528 -12.59 -1.71 11.60
N LEU A 529 -11.39 -1.52 11.05
CA LEU A 529 -10.19 -1.16 11.81
C LEU A 529 -10.38 0.17 12.56
N LEU A 530 -10.85 1.18 11.84
CA LEU A 530 -11.04 2.53 12.39
C LEU A 530 -12.18 2.57 13.42
N LEU A 531 -13.31 1.89 13.14
CA LEU A 531 -14.44 1.74 14.10
C LEU A 531 -14.01 1.04 15.39
N TYR A 532 -13.10 0.09 15.29
CA TYR A 532 -12.62 -0.65 16.44
C TYR A 532 -11.78 0.23 17.37
N TYR A 533 -10.84 1.02 16.82
CA TYR A 533 -9.89 1.80 17.61
C TYR A 533 -10.30 3.26 17.80
N ASN A 534 -10.74 3.95 16.74
CA ASN A 534 -11.12 5.38 16.83
C ASN A 534 -12.17 5.76 15.77
N PRO A 535 -13.47 5.85 16.14
CA PRO A 535 -14.55 6.22 15.23
C PRO A 535 -14.41 7.64 14.64
N GLU A 536 -13.66 8.55 15.29
CA GLU A 536 -13.38 9.88 14.74
C GLU A 536 -12.63 9.79 13.40
N LEU A 537 -11.77 8.77 13.22
CA LEU A 537 -11.11 8.55 11.95
C LEU A 537 -12.07 8.05 10.86
N VAL A 538 -13.13 7.31 11.20
CA VAL A 538 -14.17 6.97 10.22
C VAL A 538 -14.94 8.23 9.80
N LYS A 539 -15.31 9.10 10.73
CA LYS A 539 -15.91 10.40 10.40
C LYS A 539 -14.99 11.19 9.45
N ALA A 540 -13.69 11.18 9.74
CA ALA A 540 -12.68 11.84 8.93
C ALA A 540 -12.56 11.26 7.50
N THR A 541 -12.82 9.97 7.29
CA THR A 541 -12.91 9.35 5.96
C THR A 541 -14.25 9.60 5.26
N MET A 542 -15.21 10.26 5.90
CA MET A 542 -16.55 10.57 5.36
C MET A 542 -16.78 12.08 5.17
N ASN A 543 -16.13 12.92 5.97
CA ASN A 543 -16.37 14.37 6.01
C ASN A 543 -16.21 15.06 4.66
N HIS A 544 -15.26 14.62 3.82
CA HIS A 544 -15.04 15.20 2.49
C HIS A 544 -16.19 14.90 1.51
N ILE A 545 -16.86 13.75 1.63
CA ILE A 545 -18.03 13.39 0.81
C ILE A 545 -19.25 14.22 1.25
N PHE A 546 -19.47 14.38 2.57
CA PHE A 546 -20.50 15.28 3.08
C PHE A 546 -20.26 16.72 2.63
N TYR A 547 -19.02 17.23 2.79
CA TYR A 547 -18.66 18.57 2.32
C TYR A 547 -18.92 18.73 0.82
N TYR A 548 -18.55 17.75 0.00
CA TYR A 548 -18.74 17.79 -1.44
C TYR A 548 -20.21 17.89 -1.83
N SER A 549 -21.08 17.14 -1.16
CA SER A 549 -22.54 17.16 -1.38
C SER A 549 -23.19 18.43 -0.80
N GLU A 550 -22.89 18.79 0.46
CA GLU A 550 -23.54 19.87 1.20
C GLU A 550 -23.13 21.27 0.73
N SER A 551 -21.94 21.41 0.15
CA SER A 551 -21.48 22.67 -0.47
C SER A 551 -22.10 22.96 -1.83
N GLY A 552 -22.93 22.06 -2.38
CA GLY A 552 -23.55 22.18 -3.69
C GLY A 552 -22.60 21.92 -4.87
N LYS A 553 -21.36 21.49 -4.61
CA LYS A 553 -20.39 21.10 -5.65
C LYS A 553 -20.76 19.75 -6.29
N TRP A 554 -21.48 18.91 -5.57
CA TRP A 554 -22.09 17.67 -6.04
C TRP A 554 -23.62 17.76 -5.89
N ALA A 555 -24.32 17.85 -7.05
CA ALA A 555 -25.76 18.11 -7.07
C ALA A 555 -26.62 16.85 -7.30
N LYS A 556 -25.99 15.65 -7.41
CA LYS A 556 -26.71 14.40 -7.62
C LYS A 556 -27.35 13.90 -6.30
N PRO A 557 -28.49 13.18 -6.37
CA PRO A 557 -29.23 12.75 -5.18
C PRO A 557 -28.63 11.52 -4.48
N PHE A 558 -27.36 11.21 -4.75
CA PHE A 558 -26.63 10.10 -4.20
C PHE A 558 -25.17 10.52 -3.90
N ALA A 559 -24.46 9.73 -3.10
CA ALA A 559 -23.09 10.01 -2.70
C ALA A 559 -22.12 9.88 -3.91
N ALA A 560 -21.08 10.71 -3.93
CA ALA A 560 -20.01 10.64 -4.92
C ALA A 560 -19.09 9.47 -4.62
N HIS A 561 -18.44 8.92 -5.65
CA HIS A 561 -17.46 7.84 -5.52
C HIS A 561 -16.17 8.30 -4.82
N ASP A 562 -15.61 9.44 -5.24
CA ASP A 562 -14.35 10.01 -4.76
C ASP A 562 -14.40 11.54 -4.77
N VAL A 563 -13.32 12.19 -4.36
CA VAL A 563 -13.17 13.64 -4.46
C VAL A 563 -11.97 14.06 -5.32
N GLY A 564 -11.43 13.18 -6.15
CA GLY A 564 -10.36 13.50 -7.09
C GLY A 564 -9.37 12.37 -7.34
N THR A 565 -8.20 12.73 -7.85
CA THR A 565 -7.04 11.84 -8.01
C THR A 565 -5.92 12.31 -7.09
N TYR A 566 -5.38 11.40 -6.27
CA TYR A 566 -4.36 11.71 -5.24
C TYR A 566 -3.15 12.45 -5.84
N PRO A 567 -2.68 13.59 -5.26
CA PRO A 567 -3.10 14.21 -4.00
C PRO A 567 -4.13 15.36 -4.17
N LEU A 568 -4.81 15.46 -5.30
CA LEU A 568 -5.72 16.56 -5.65
C LEU A 568 -7.19 16.18 -5.39
N ALA A 569 -7.71 16.60 -4.24
CA ALA A 569 -9.09 16.36 -3.80
C ALA A 569 -10.00 17.55 -4.18
N ASN A 570 -10.33 17.69 -5.48
CA ASN A 570 -11.06 18.84 -6.03
C ASN A 570 -12.43 18.49 -6.67
N GLY A 571 -12.90 17.26 -6.48
CA GLY A 571 -14.15 16.72 -7.04
C GLY A 571 -13.92 15.41 -7.78
N GLN A 572 -14.97 14.60 -7.90
CA GLN A 572 -14.92 13.26 -8.48
C GLN A 572 -14.22 13.23 -9.83
N THR A 573 -13.27 12.31 -9.98
CA THR A 573 -12.56 12.05 -11.24
C THR A 573 -12.80 10.65 -11.80
N TYR A 574 -13.37 9.73 -11.02
CA TYR A 574 -13.76 8.41 -11.51
C TYR A 574 -14.84 8.54 -12.60
N GLY A 575 -14.70 7.77 -13.69
CA GLY A 575 -15.52 7.94 -14.90
C GLY A 575 -16.95 7.43 -14.81
N GLY A 576 -17.35 6.78 -13.71
CA GLY A 576 -18.67 6.21 -13.49
C GLY A 576 -19.25 6.54 -12.12
N ASP A 577 -20.58 6.65 -12.03
CA ASP A 577 -21.26 6.77 -10.74
C ASP A 577 -21.59 5.40 -10.18
N MET A 578 -21.55 5.29 -8.85
CA MET A 578 -21.95 4.11 -8.08
C MET A 578 -23.09 4.47 -7.11
N PRO A 579 -24.28 4.87 -7.61
CA PRO A 579 -25.25 5.59 -6.79
C PRO A 579 -25.82 4.77 -5.62
N VAL A 580 -26.11 3.50 -5.83
CA VAL A 580 -26.62 2.61 -4.77
C VAL A 580 -25.50 2.18 -3.84
N GLU A 581 -24.31 1.91 -4.40
CA GLU A 581 -23.13 1.50 -3.65
C GLU A 581 -22.72 2.57 -2.64
N GLU A 582 -22.43 3.78 -3.10
CA GLU A 582 -21.85 4.81 -2.25
C GLU A 582 -22.84 5.40 -1.26
N SER A 583 -24.11 5.55 -1.68
CA SER A 583 -25.16 5.99 -0.73
C SER A 583 -25.37 4.95 0.37
N GLY A 584 -25.40 3.66 0.03
CA GLY A 584 -25.50 2.56 0.99
C GLY A 584 -24.32 2.55 1.95
N ASN A 585 -23.09 2.68 1.43
CA ASN A 585 -21.86 2.73 2.22
C ASN A 585 -21.92 3.84 3.28
N MET A 586 -22.25 5.07 2.86
CA MET A 586 -22.27 6.24 3.72
C MET A 586 -23.32 6.13 4.83
N VAL A 587 -24.53 5.66 4.51
CA VAL A 587 -25.61 5.53 5.51
C VAL A 587 -25.33 4.41 6.52
N VAL A 588 -24.80 3.27 6.06
CA VAL A 588 -24.41 2.15 6.94
C VAL A 588 -23.27 2.56 7.87
N LEU A 589 -22.24 3.25 7.36
CA LEU A 589 -21.12 3.72 8.19
C LEU A 589 -21.57 4.76 9.23
N ALA A 590 -22.49 5.67 8.87
CA ALA A 590 -23.07 6.60 9.85
C ALA A 590 -23.77 5.87 11.00
N ALA A 591 -24.50 4.79 10.71
CA ALA A 591 -25.12 3.96 11.75
C ALA A 591 -24.10 3.16 12.56
N ALA A 592 -23.03 2.68 11.93
CA ALA A 592 -21.94 1.99 12.62
C ALA A 592 -21.20 2.91 13.59
N ILE A 593 -20.93 4.16 13.20
CA ILE A 593 -20.38 5.21 14.08
C ILE A 593 -21.32 5.41 15.28
N ALA A 594 -22.61 5.62 15.02
CA ALA A 594 -23.60 5.85 16.07
C ALA A 594 -23.69 4.65 17.04
N LYS A 595 -23.57 3.42 16.54
CA LYS A 595 -23.55 2.21 17.37
C LYS A 595 -22.32 2.15 18.27
N VAL A 596 -21.14 2.48 17.75
CA VAL A 596 -19.88 2.48 18.53
C VAL A 596 -19.89 3.58 19.60
N GLU A 597 -20.38 4.79 19.26
CA GLU A 597 -20.40 5.95 20.15
C GLU A 597 -21.58 5.96 21.13
N GLY A 598 -22.64 5.21 20.84
CA GLY A 598 -23.87 5.21 21.64
C GLY A 598 -24.73 6.46 21.47
N ASN A 599 -24.47 7.30 20.47
CA ASN A 599 -25.25 8.48 20.09
C ASN A 599 -25.22 8.67 18.56
N ALA A 600 -26.17 9.45 18.02
CA ALA A 600 -26.28 9.70 16.58
C ALA A 600 -25.99 11.17 16.20
N ASP A 601 -25.16 11.88 16.98
CA ASP A 601 -24.87 13.30 16.81
C ASP A 601 -24.21 13.58 15.45
N TYR A 602 -23.32 12.70 15.00
CA TYR A 602 -22.71 12.82 13.69
C TYR A 602 -23.74 12.71 12.55
N ALA A 603 -24.63 11.73 12.61
CA ALA A 603 -25.73 11.59 11.64
C ALA A 603 -26.72 12.78 11.72
N GLN A 604 -26.97 13.34 12.90
CA GLN A 604 -27.82 14.53 13.05
C GLN A 604 -27.24 15.75 12.32
N LYS A 605 -25.90 15.91 12.31
CA LYS A 605 -25.20 16.99 11.56
C LYS A 605 -25.48 16.90 10.05
N HIS A 606 -25.58 15.70 9.50
CA HIS A 606 -25.71 15.41 8.07
C HIS A 606 -27.11 14.85 7.71
N TRP A 607 -28.13 15.12 8.55
CA TRP A 607 -29.43 14.45 8.45
C TRP A 607 -30.12 14.61 7.08
N GLU A 608 -30.11 15.82 6.52
CA GLU A 608 -30.76 16.10 5.22
C GLU A 608 -30.11 15.35 4.07
N THR A 609 -28.77 15.30 4.06
CA THR A 609 -27.99 14.57 3.07
C THR A 609 -28.26 13.06 3.18
N LEU A 610 -28.21 12.51 4.41
CA LEU A 610 -28.53 11.10 4.67
C LEU A 610 -29.96 10.76 4.26
N THR A 611 -30.93 11.67 4.47
CA THR A 611 -32.31 11.49 4.01
C THR A 611 -32.38 11.39 2.49
N THR A 612 -31.71 12.29 1.78
CA THR A 612 -31.68 12.31 0.31
C THR A 612 -31.12 11.01 -0.24
N TRP A 613 -29.98 10.55 0.29
CA TRP A 613 -29.36 9.30 -0.12
C TRP A 613 -30.22 8.08 0.19
N THR A 614 -30.89 8.08 1.36
CA THR A 614 -31.79 6.98 1.76
C THR A 614 -33.03 6.90 0.88
N ASP A 615 -33.64 8.04 0.51
CA ASP A 615 -34.77 8.07 -0.39
C ASP A 615 -34.38 7.54 -1.79
N TYR A 616 -33.16 7.87 -2.26
CA TYR A 616 -32.62 7.28 -3.49
C TYR A 616 -32.52 5.73 -3.38
N LEU A 617 -32.01 5.22 -2.25
CA LEU A 617 -31.93 3.77 -2.01
C LEU A 617 -33.29 3.08 -1.97
N VAL A 618 -34.31 3.74 -1.42
CA VAL A 618 -35.69 3.24 -1.38
C VAL A 618 -36.26 3.10 -2.80
N GLU A 619 -35.96 4.05 -3.68
CA GLU A 619 -36.47 4.09 -5.04
C GLU A 619 -35.74 3.15 -5.99
N ASN A 620 -34.41 3.04 -5.87
CA ASN A 620 -33.54 2.41 -6.87
C ASN A 620 -32.77 1.17 -6.37
N GLY A 621 -32.86 0.82 -5.07
CA GLY A 621 -31.93 -0.15 -4.47
C GLY A 621 -32.45 -1.58 -4.38
N LEU A 622 -33.79 -1.83 -4.43
CA LEU A 622 -34.31 -3.21 -4.31
C LEU A 622 -33.94 -4.09 -5.51
N ASP A 623 -34.11 -3.55 -6.71
CA ASP A 623 -33.73 -4.19 -7.97
C ASP A 623 -32.83 -3.24 -8.77
N PRO A 624 -31.51 -3.18 -8.44
CA PRO A 624 -30.63 -2.18 -9.01
C PRO A 624 -30.50 -2.30 -10.52
N ALA A 625 -30.60 -1.16 -11.22
CA ALA A 625 -30.28 -1.08 -12.64
C ALA A 625 -28.80 -1.44 -12.89
N ASN A 626 -28.43 -1.63 -14.16
CA ASN A 626 -27.03 -1.86 -14.51
C ASN A 626 -26.21 -0.62 -14.13
N GLN A 627 -25.35 -0.76 -13.15
CA GLN A 627 -24.47 0.29 -12.59
C GLN A 627 -23.20 -0.34 -12.01
N LEU A 628 -22.18 0.49 -11.83
CA LEU A 628 -20.96 0.12 -11.13
C LEU A 628 -21.24 -0.11 -9.63
N CYS A 629 -20.42 -0.92 -8.99
CA CYS A 629 -20.39 -1.15 -7.55
C CYS A 629 -18.96 -1.55 -7.16
N THR A 630 -18.68 -1.74 -5.88
CA THR A 630 -17.32 -2.09 -5.39
C THR A 630 -16.73 -3.34 -6.05
N ASP A 631 -17.55 -4.20 -6.66
CA ASP A 631 -17.14 -5.39 -7.41
C ASP A 631 -17.05 -5.15 -8.92
N ASP A 632 -16.93 -3.90 -9.38
CA ASP A 632 -16.87 -3.49 -10.80
C ASP A 632 -15.69 -4.09 -11.56
N PHE A 633 -14.56 -4.35 -10.86
CA PHE A 633 -13.40 -5.08 -11.37
C PHE A 633 -13.75 -6.48 -11.91
N ALA A 634 -14.85 -7.07 -11.44
CA ALA A 634 -15.41 -8.33 -11.93
C ALA A 634 -16.50 -8.14 -13.01
N GLY A 635 -16.72 -6.89 -13.46
CA GLY A 635 -17.80 -6.49 -14.38
C GLY A 635 -19.11 -6.20 -13.65
N HIS A 636 -19.89 -5.26 -14.19
CA HIS A 636 -21.16 -4.80 -13.61
C HIS A 636 -22.38 -5.31 -14.38
N PHE A 637 -23.52 -5.37 -13.70
CA PHE A 637 -24.79 -5.87 -14.25
C PHE A 637 -25.98 -5.34 -13.45
N ALA A 638 -27.17 -5.39 -14.07
CA ALA A 638 -28.43 -5.13 -13.37
C ALA A 638 -28.80 -6.32 -12.47
N HIS A 639 -29.79 -6.13 -11.61
CA HIS A 639 -30.38 -7.16 -10.77
C HIS A 639 -29.42 -7.77 -9.74
N ASN A 640 -28.39 -7.01 -9.32
CA ASN A 640 -27.34 -7.47 -8.40
C ASN A 640 -27.90 -7.67 -6.98
N ALA A 641 -27.95 -8.94 -6.55
CA ALA A 641 -28.54 -9.30 -5.26
C ALA A 641 -27.75 -8.77 -4.05
N ASN A 642 -26.40 -8.72 -4.11
CA ASN A 642 -25.59 -8.19 -3.01
C ASN A 642 -25.62 -6.66 -2.93
N LEU A 643 -25.70 -5.96 -4.07
CA LEU A 643 -25.91 -4.51 -4.11
C LEU A 643 -27.29 -4.13 -3.56
N SER A 644 -28.31 -4.97 -3.84
CA SER A 644 -29.64 -4.81 -3.22
C SER A 644 -29.61 -4.94 -1.70
N ILE A 645 -28.83 -5.91 -1.16
CA ILE A 645 -28.63 -6.02 0.30
C ILE A 645 -28.01 -4.73 0.87
N LYS A 646 -27.04 -4.14 0.19
CA LYS A 646 -26.44 -2.87 0.61
C LYS A 646 -27.48 -1.75 0.74
N ALA A 647 -28.34 -1.61 -0.26
CA ALA A 647 -29.43 -0.64 -0.22
C ALA A 647 -30.39 -0.91 0.94
N ILE A 648 -30.80 -2.17 1.14
CA ILE A 648 -31.68 -2.56 2.26
C ILE A 648 -31.03 -2.24 3.61
N MET A 649 -29.74 -2.52 3.77
CA MET A 649 -28.98 -2.20 4.97
C MET A 649 -28.85 -0.68 5.17
N GLY A 650 -28.68 0.11 4.10
CA GLY A 650 -28.70 1.56 4.16
C GLY A 650 -30.03 2.12 4.67
N VAL A 651 -31.15 1.64 4.10
CA VAL A 651 -32.50 2.04 4.53
C VAL A 651 -32.77 1.66 6.00
N ALA A 652 -32.38 0.46 6.41
CA ALA A 652 -32.51 -0.02 7.78
C ALA A 652 -31.64 0.80 8.75
N SER A 653 -30.42 1.11 8.36
CA SER A 653 -29.48 1.93 9.13
C SER A 653 -30.01 3.35 9.34
N TYR A 654 -30.65 3.94 8.34
CA TYR A 654 -31.31 5.24 8.50
C TYR A 654 -32.48 5.17 9.49
N GLY A 655 -33.31 4.11 9.44
CA GLY A 655 -34.35 3.87 10.44
C GLY A 655 -33.79 3.75 11.85
N TYR A 656 -32.67 3.04 12.01
CA TYR A 656 -31.95 2.90 13.28
C TYR A 656 -31.44 4.26 13.80
N LEU A 657 -30.82 5.08 12.93
CA LEU A 657 -30.37 6.42 13.27
C LEU A 657 -31.55 7.33 13.69
N ALA A 658 -32.67 7.26 12.99
CA ALA A 658 -33.88 7.99 13.30
C ALA A 658 -34.42 7.61 14.71
N ASP A 659 -34.39 6.34 15.09
CA ASP A 659 -34.81 5.88 16.42
C ASP A 659 -33.90 6.44 17.52
N MET A 660 -32.56 6.39 17.31
CA MET A 660 -31.60 7.00 18.25
C MET A 660 -31.79 8.51 18.41
N LEU A 661 -32.22 9.22 17.36
CA LEU A 661 -32.53 10.66 17.40
C LEU A 661 -33.95 10.99 17.91
N GLY A 662 -34.72 9.98 18.34
CA GLY A 662 -36.09 10.16 18.82
C GLY A 662 -37.11 10.49 17.72
N LYS A 663 -36.75 10.33 16.43
CA LYS A 663 -37.63 10.57 15.28
C LYS A 663 -38.48 9.34 14.97
N LYS A 664 -39.39 8.99 15.89
CA LYS A 664 -40.10 7.70 15.91
C LYS A 664 -40.88 7.37 14.65
N ASP A 665 -41.64 8.33 14.08
CA ASP A 665 -42.39 8.10 12.85
C ASP A 665 -41.47 7.79 11.64
N VAL A 666 -40.33 8.47 11.58
CA VAL A 666 -39.30 8.24 10.57
C VAL A 666 -38.65 6.87 10.77
N ALA A 667 -38.31 6.51 11.99
CA ALA A 667 -37.74 5.23 12.35
C ALA A 667 -38.66 4.07 11.94
N GLU A 668 -39.94 4.14 12.28
CA GLU A 668 -40.95 3.15 11.95
C GLU A 668 -41.11 3.02 10.43
N LYS A 669 -41.24 4.15 9.70
CA LYS A 669 -41.38 4.18 8.25
C LYS A 669 -40.23 3.44 7.54
N TYR A 670 -38.99 3.79 7.83
CA TYR A 670 -37.84 3.25 7.09
C TYR A 670 -37.46 1.84 7.55
N THR A 671 -37.64 1.51 8.85
CA THR A 671 -37.45 0.14 9.33
C THR A 671 -38.48 -0.81 8.71
N GLN A 672 -39.76 -0.40 8.62
CA GLN A 672 -40.81 -1.19 7.96
C GLN A 672 -40.50 -1.35 6.46
N LYS A 673 -40.07 -0.25 5.79
CA LYS A 673 -39.68 -0.30 4.39
C LYS A 673 -38.53 -1.28 4.13
N ALA A 674 -37.49 -1.25 4.96
CA ALA A 674 -36.36 -2.17 4.87
C ALA A 674 -36.80 -3.63 5.02
N LYS A 675 -37.71 -3.94 5.95
CA LYS A 675 -38.30 -5.28 6.13
C LYS A 675 -39.10 -5.74 4.91
N GLU A 676 -39.88 -4.85 4.30
CA GLU A 676 -40.60 -5.13 3.05
C GLU A 676 -39.63 -5.42 1.92
N MET A 677 -38.59 -4.60 1.75
CA MET A 677 -37.57 -4.83 0.74
C MET A 677 -36.83 -6.17 0.96
N ALA A 678 -36.46 -6.49 2.22
CA ALA A 678 -35.80 -7.75 2.54
C ALA A 678 -36.70 -8.97 2.27
N ALA A 679 -37.99 -8.88 2.60
CA ALA A 679 -38.95 -9.95 2.33
C ALA A 679 -39.12 -10.19 0.81
N GLU A 680 -39.12 -9.15 0.00
CA GLU A 680 -39.15 -9.28 -1.46
C GLU A 680 -37.81 -9.79 -2.01
N TRP A 681 -36.68 -9.30 -1.50
CA TRP A 681 -35.35 -9.78 -1.87
C TRP A 681 -35.22 -11.29 -1.68
N VAL A 682 -35.69 -11.83 -0.52
CA VAL A 682 -35.66 -13.28 -0.27
C VAL A 682 -36.40 -14.07 -1.38
N LYS A 683 -37.53 -13.57 -1.84
CA LYS A 683 -38.30 -14.24 -2.94
C LYS A 683 -37.59 -14.14 -4.28
N MET A 684 -36.99 -12.97 -4.58
CA MET A 684 -36.32 -12.71 -5.86
C MET A 684 -34.99 -13.46 -5.98
N ALA A 685 -34.24 -13.58 -4.87
CA ALA A 685 -32.92 -14.19 -4.86
C ALA A 685 -32.94 -15.70 -4.59
N ASP A 686 -34.04 -16.29 -4.10
CA ASP A 686 -34.13 -17.70 -3.70
C ASP A 686 -33.79 -18.66 -4.86
N ASP A 687 -32.88 -19.59 -4.61
CA ASP A 687 -32.46 -20.65 -5.53
C ASP A 687 -32.39 -22.04 -4.82
N GLY A 688 -33.10 -22.18 -3.70
CA GLY A 688 -33.23 -23.40 -2.93
C GLY A 688 -32.18 -23.54 -1.83
N ASP A 689 -30.97 -23.98 -2.15
CA ASP A 689 -29.88 -24.17 -1.18
C ASP A 689 -28.91 -22.97 -1.05
N HIS A 690 -29.18 -21.89 -1.80
CA HIS A 690 -28.44 -20.65 -1.81
C HIS A 690 -29.25 -19.48 -2.37
N TYR A 691 -28.64 -18.27 -2.43
CA TYR A 691 -29.24 -17.09 -3.06
C TYR A 691 -28.41 -16.65 -4.27
N ARG A 692 -29.09 -16.21 -5.32
CA ARG A 692 -28.53 -15.87 -6.64
C ARG A 692 -27.55 -14.72 -6.60
N LEU A 693 -26.65 -14.64 -7.58
CA LEU A 693 -25.82 -13.47 -7.90
C LEU A 693 -26.70 -12.32 -8.43
N THR A 694 -27.57 -12.63 -9.42
CA THR A 694 -28.56 -11.72 -9.97
C THR A 694 -29.94 -12.34 -9.91
N PHE A 695 -30.97 -11.55 -9.68
CA PHE A 695 -32.36 -12.03 -9.52
C PHE A 695 -32.89 -12.79 -10.74
N ASP A 696 -32.44 -12.44 -11.94
CA ASP A 696 -32.89 -12.98 -13.23
C ASP A 696 -32.14 -14.25 -13.67
N LYS A 697 -31.06 -14.69 -12.95
CA LYS A 697 -30.25 -15.85 -13.40
C LYS A 697 -30.18 -16.96 -12.36
N PRO A 698 -31.04 -17.95 -12.45
CA PRO A 698 -30.97 -19.16 -11.61
C PRO A 698 -29.61 -19.90 -11.75
N GLY A 699 -29.18 -20.59 -10.70
CA GLY A 699 -27.92 -21.34 -10.66
C GLY A 699 -26.68 -20.49 -10.44
N THR A 700 -26.83 -19.17 -10.24
CA THR A 700 -25.73 -18.26 -9.95
C THR A 700 -25.64 -17.95 -8.46
N TRP A 701 -24.46 -17.65 -7.95
CA TRP A 701 -24.24 -17.28 -6.56
C TRP A 701 -23.13 -16.24 -6.39
N SER A 702 -23.14 -15.51 -5.29
CA SER A 702 -22.06 -14.59 -4.90
C SER A 702 -21.96 -14.52 -3.38
N GLN A 703 -20.83 -14.01 -2.86
CA GLN A 703 -20.72 -13.66 -1.45
C GLN A 703 -21.70 -12.54 -1.11
N LYS A 704 -22.52 -12.73 -0.06
CA LYS A 704 -23.48 -11.75 0.46
C LYS A 704 -22.91 -11.02 1.68
N TYR A 705 -21.67 -10.52 1.55
CA TYR A 705 -20.91 -9.93 2.65
C TYR A 705 -21.62 -8.73 3.29
N ASN A 706 -22.45 -7.99 2.55
CA ASN A 706 -23.20 -6.85 3.11
C ASN A 706 -24.21 -7.24 4.22
N LEU A 707 -24.65 -8.51 4.29
CA LEU A 707 -25.49 -9.02 5.39
C LEU A 707 -24.85 -8.88 6.78
N VAL A 708 -23.51 -8.75 6.85
CA VAL A 708 -22.82 -8.65 8.13
C VAL A 708 -23.30 -7.47 8.99
N TRP A 709 -23.74 -6.39 8.37
CA TRP A 709 -24.25 -5.23 9.09
C TRP A 709 -25.61 -5.45 9.76
N ASP A 710 -26.46 -6.34 9.21
CA ASP A 710 -27.68 -6.74 9.91
C ASP A 710 -27.36 -7.41 11.26
N LYS A 711 -26.30 -8.24 11.28
CA LYS A 711 -25.77 -8.87 12.50
C LYS A 711 -25.12 -7.85 13.43
N LEU A 712 -24.16 -7.05 12.95
CA LEU A 712 -23.35 -6.14 13.76
C LEU A 712 -24.16 -5.00 14.40
N LEU A 713 -25.11 -4.45 13.66
CA LEU A 713 -26.00 -3.40 14.15
C LEU A 713 -27.22 -3.96 14.89
N ASN A 714 -27.42 -5.27 14.84
CA ASN A 714 -28.57 -6.00 15.41
C ASN A 714 -29.93 -5.46 14.90
N LEU A 715 -30.05 -5.25 13.58
CA LEU A 715 -31.23 -4.65 12.97
C LEU A 715 -32.39 -5.64 12.79
N GLN A 716 -32.06 -6.92 12.62
CA GLN A 716 -33.03 -8.02 12.43
C GLN A 716 -33.98 -7.79 11.24
N ILE A 717 -33.41 -7.41 10.10
CA ILE A 717 -34.12 -7.11 8.87
C ILE A 717 -34.30 -8.37 8.03
N PHE A 718 -33.23 -9.16 7.88
CA PHE A 718 -33.28 -10.43 7.17
C PHE A 718 -33.63 -11.60 8.10
N PRO A 719 -34.36 -12.62 7.61
CA PRO A 719 -34.51 -13.86 8.35
C PRO A 719 -33.16 -14.53 8.64
N LYS A 720 -32.98 -15.06 9.85
CA LYS A 720 -31.69 -15.67 10.28
C LYS A 720 -31.20 -16.79 9.35
N ASN A 721 -32.13 -17.57 8.77
CA ASN A 721 -31.80 -18.64 7.86
C ASN A 721 -31.10 -18.16 6.56
N VAL A 722 -31.22 -16.90 6.19
CA VAL A 722 -30.52 -16.37 4.98
C VAL A 722 -29.01 -16.50 5.14
N ALA A 723 -28.45 -15.97 6.22
CA ALA A 723 -27.02 -16.08 6.48
C ALA A 723 -26.57 -17.54 6.73
N GLU A 724 -27.39 -18.34 7.42
CA GLU A 724 -27.10 -19.75 7.69
C GLU A 724 -27.04 -20.57 6.40
N THR A 725 -27.98 -20.36 5.47
CA THR A 725 -28.02 -21.00 4.15
C THR A 725 -26.76 -20.63 3.35
N GLU A 726 -26.43 -19.34 3.27
CA GLU A 726 -25.26 -18.86 2.54
C GLU A 726 -23.94 -19.44 3.11
N ILE A 727 -23.74 -19.40 4.42
CA ILE A 727 -22.53 -19.96 5.05
C ILE A 727 -22.39 -21.47 4.76
N ALA A 728 -23.48 -22.22 4.84
CA ALA A 728 -23.46 -23.65 4.53
C ALA A 728 -23.07 -23.90 3.06
N TYR A 729 -23.63 -23.11 2.15
CA TYR A 729 -23.33 -23.18 0.72
C TYR A 729 -21.88 -22.79 0.43
N TYR A 730 -21.39 -21.68 1.00
CA TYR A 730 -20.04 -21.18 0.77
C TYR A 730 -18.96 -22.15 1.23
N LEU A 731 -19.16 -22.89 2.34
CA LEU A 731 -18.23 -23.94 2.77
C LEU A 731 -18.04 -25.04 1.71
N SER A 732 -19.04 -25.28 0.86
CA SER A 732 -18.96 -26.23 -0.24
C SER A 732 -18.28 -25.66 -1.50
N LYS A 733 -18.11 -24.34 -1.57
CA LYS A 733 -17.56 -23.62 -2.74
C LYS A 733 -16.14 -23.13 -2.55
N GLN A 734 -15.57 -23.26 -1.34
CA GLN A 734 -14.20 -22.85 -1.10
C GLN A 734 -13.21 -23.64 -1.95
N ASN A 735 -12.29 -22.90 -2.57
CA ASN A 735 -11.10 -23.45 -3.20
C ASN A 735 -9.93 -23.49 -2.19
N LYS A 736 -8.76 -23.93 -2.65
CA LYS A 736 -7.56 -24.09 -1.81
C LYS A 736 -7.14 -22.81 -1.09
N TYR A 737 -7.32 -21.64 -1.69
CA TYR A 737 -6.84 -20.35 -1.19
C TYR A 737 -7.96 -19.36 -0.84
N GLY A 738 -9.21 -19.79 -0.83
CA GLY A 738 -10.33 -18.99 -0.37
C GLY A 738 -11.64 -19.29 -1.07
N LEU A 739 -12.67 -18.54 -0.69
CA LEU A 739 -13.97 -18.54 -1.32
C LEU A 739 -13.94 -17.60 -2.53
N PRO A 740 -14.28 -18.05 -3.75
CA PRO A 740 -14.49 -17.14 -4.89
C PRO A 740 -15.50 -16.04 -4.57
N LEU A 741 -15.39 -14.88 -5.23
CA LEU A 741 -16.33 -13.79 -5.07
C LEU A 741 -17.74 -14.21 -5.49
N ASP A 742 -17.82 -14.92 -6.60
CA ASP A 742 -19.05 -15.47 -7.19
C ASP A 742 -18.72 -16.62 -8.16
N ASN A 743 -19.72 -17.09 -8.91
CA ASN A 743 -19.57 -18.22 -9.82
C ASN A 743 -18.95 -17.88 -11.18
N ARG A 744 -18.61 -16.62 -11.47
CA ARG A 744 -18.10 -16.21 -12.78
C ARG A 744 -16.63 -16.55 -12.96
N GLU A 745 -15.83 -16.38 -11.88
CA GLU A 745 -14.38 -16.53 -11.90
C GLU A 745 -13.87 -17.16 -10.59
N THR A 746 -12.61 -17.59 -10.57
CA THR A 746 -12.01 -18.20 -9.39
C THR A 746 -11.35 -17.17 -8.44
N TYR A 747 -11.35 -15.90 -8.77
CA TYR A 747 -10.78 -14.87 -7.90
C TYR A 747 -11.77 -14.37 -6.83
N THR A 748 -11.21 -13.68 -5.86
CA THR A 748 -11.92 -13.12 -4.71
C THR A 748 -11.27 -11.84 -4.20
N LYS A 749 -11.99 -11.14 -3.28
CA LYS A 749 -11.43 -10.10 -2.42
C LYS A 749 -11.26 -10.66 -1.01
N THR A 750 -10.05 -10.58 -0.48
CA THR A 750 -9.73 -11.17 0.83
C THR A 750 -10.41 -10.47 2.01
N ASP A 751 -10.65 -9.18 1.91
CA ASP A 751 -11.45 -8.39 2.84
C ASP A 751 -12.92 -8.87 2.89
N TRP A 752 -13.53 -9.15 1.73
CA TRP A 752 -14.90 -9.69 1.67
C TRP A 752 -15.02 -11.11 2.25
N ILE A 753 -13.95 -11.92 2.16
CA ILE A 753 -13.91 -13.22 2.84
C ILE A 753 -14.01 -13.02 4.37
N MET A 754 -13.30 -12.02 4.94
CA MET A 754 -13.37 -11.74 6.38
C MET A 754 -14.78 -11.33 6.81
N TRP A 755 -15.47 -10.51 6.00
CA TRP A 755 -16.84 -10.08 6.24
C TRP A 755 -17.82 -11.26 6.14
N THR A 756 -17.72 -12.04 5.07
CA THR A 756 -18.51 -13.25 4.86
C THR A 756 -18.30 -14.25 5.99
N ALA A 757 -17.06 -14.52 6.39
CA ALA A 757 -16.74 -15.39 7.51
C ALA A 757 -17.36 -14.93 8.84
N THR A 758 -17.51 -13.63 9.04
CA THR A 758 -18.09 -13.04 10.26
C THR A 758 -19.61 -13.28 10.34
N LEU A 759 -20.28 -13.68 9.24
CA LEU A 759 -21.66 -14.17 9.29
C LEU A 759 -21.79 -15.48 10.08
N ALA A 760 -20.73 -16.28 10.18
CA ALA A 760 -20.74 -17.53 10.93
C ALA A 760 -21.09 -17.31 12.41
N ASN A 761 -21.83 -18.25 12.99
CA ASN A 761 -22.27 -18.20 14.36
C ASN A 761 -21.25 -18.75 15.37
N ASP A 762 -20.20 -19.43 14.91
CA ASP A 762 -19.16 -20.00 15.74
C ASP A 762 -17.75 -19.79 15.18
N LYS A 763 -16.78 -19.82 16.09
CA LYS A 763 -15.36 -19.57 15.76
C LYS A 763 -14.78 -20.65 14.83
N ALA A 764 -15.15 -21.90 14.98
CA ALA A 764 -14.62 -23.00 14.17
C ALA A 764 -15.04 -22.87 12.70
N THR A 765 -16.26 -22.41 12.45
CA THR A 765 -16.74 -22.10 11.09
C THR A 765 -16.04 -20.85 10.54
N PHE A 766 -15.85 -19.81 11.33
CA PHE A 766 -15.06 -18.64 10.94
C PHE A 766 -13.64 -19.03 10.51
N GLU A 767 -12.94 -19.83 11.30
CA GLU A 767 -11.57 -20.27 11.03
C GLU A 767 -11.44 -21.04 9.70
N LYS A 768 -12.47 -21.77 9.29
CA LYS A 768 -12.48 -22.46 7.97
C LYS A 768 -12.37 -21.53 6.77
N PHE A 769 -12.84 -20.28 6.90
CA PHE A 769 -12.66 -19.26 5.86
C PHE A 769 -11.30 -18.56 5.95
N ILE A 770 -10.75 -18.46 7.15
CA ILE A 770 -9.47 -17.77 7.40
C ILE A 770 -8.27 -18.62 6.96
N GLU A 771 -8.30 -19.92 7.18
CA GLU A 771 -7.18 -20.81 6.88
C GLU A 771 -6.72 -20.76 5.41
N PRO A 772 -7.61 -20.76 4.40
CA PRO A 772 -7.21 -20.61 3.01
C PRO A 772 -6.54 -19.28 2.69
N VAL A 773 -7.01 -18.17 3.26
CA VAL A 773 -6.41 -16.84 3.09
C VAL A 773 -5.03 -16.79 3.73
N TYR A 774 -4.89 -17.35 4.94
CA TYR A 774 -3.59 -17.47 5.61
C TYR A 774 -2.61 -18.32 4.78
N LEU A 775 -3.08 -19.44 4.23
CA LEU A 775 -2.28 -20.29 3.34
C LEU A 775 -1.83 -19.51 2.09
N PHE A 776 -2.74 -18.75 1.45
CA PHE A 776 -2.40 -17.89 0.30
C PHE A 776 -1.25 -16.95 0.65
N MET A 777 -1.36 -16.19 1.75
CA MET A 777 -0.34 -15.21 2.15
C MET A 777 1.03 -15.86 2.41
N ASN A 778 1.06 -17.09 2.92
CA ASN A 778 2.29 -17.83 3.17
C ASN A 778 2.99 -18.34 1.90
N VAL A 779 2.24 -18.72 0.86
CA VAL A 779 2.80 -19.46 -0.28
C VAL A 779 2.84 -18.66 -1.58
N THR A 780 2.19 -17.51 -1.64
CA THR A 780 2.17 -16.70 -2.86
C THR A 780 3.59 -16.37 -3.34
N PRO A 781 3.87 -16.55 -4.64
CA PRO A 781 5.11 -16.10 -5.25
C PRO A 781 5.14 -14.58 -5.48
N ASN A 782 3.99 -13.91 -5.43
CA ASN A 782 3.88 -12.48 -5.61
C ASN A 782 4.39 -11.74 -4.36
N ARG A 783 5.57 -11.13 -4.50
CA ARG A 783 6.28 -10.44 -3.40
C ARG A 783 5.93 -8.96 -3.39
N VAL A 784 4.71 -8.64 -2.93
CA VAL A 784 4.14 -7.29 -2.89
C VAL A 784 3.47 -7.05 -1.53
N PRO A 785 3.25 -5.80 -1.09
CA PRO A 785 2.35 -5.51 0.02
C PRO A 785 1.02 -6.25 -0.19
N MET A 786 0.38 -6.66 0.91
CA MET A 786 -0.78 -7.54 0.88
C MET A 786 -1.77 -7.18 -0.23
N SER A 787 -1.99 -8.13 -1.17
CA SER A 787 -3.01 -8.02 -2.19
C SER A 787 -4.37 -8.37 -1.60
N ASP A 788 -5.39 -7.62 -1.98
CA ASP A 788 -6.78 -7.89 -1.62
C ASP A 788 -7.54 -8.62 -2.75
N TRP A 789 -7.02 -8.64 -3.97
CA TRP A 789 -7.62 -9.31 -5.14
C TRP A 789 -6.74 -10.46 -5.62
N VAL A 790 -7.17 -11.70 -5.33
CA VAL A 790 -6.37 -12.91 -5.49
C VAL A 790 -7.15 -14.05 -6.13
N PHE A 791 -6.47 -14.98 -6.79
CA PHE A 791 -7.06 -16.24 -7.22
C PHE A 791 -7.23 -17.19 -6.04
N THR A 792 -8.31 -17.99 -6.04
CA THR A 792 -8.63 -18.93 -4.96
C THR A 792 -8.17 -20.36 -5.24
N ASP A 793 -7.90 -20.70 -6.48
CA ASP A 793 -7.44 -22.01 -6.95
C ASP A 793 -5.93 -22.08 -7.19
N GLU A 794 -5.28 -20.94 -7.41
CA GLU A 794 -3.82 -20.81 -7.53
C GLU A 794 -3.28 -19.71 -6.62
N PRO A 795 -1.96 -19.75 -6.21
CA PRO A 795 -1.43 -18.83 -5.22
C PRO A 795 -0.99 -17.47 -5.81
N ASN A 796 -1.70 -16.98 -6.84
CA ASN A 796 -1.34 -15.78 -7.56
C ASN A 796 -2.26 -14.61 -7.22
N GLN A 797 -1.64 -13.43 -7.13
CA GLN A 797 -2.34 -12.15 -7.15
C GLN A 797 -3.09 -12.00 -8.48
N ARG A 798 -4.32 -11.51 -8.44
CA ARG A 798 -5.04 -11.08 -9.64
C ARG A 798 -4.76 -9.62 -9.95
N GLY A 799 -4.75 -8.79 -8.92
CA GLY A 799 -4.46 -7.36 -8.98
C GLY A 799 -4.57 -6.75 -7.59
N PHE A 800 -4.52 -5.43 -7.53
CA PHE A 800 -4.57 -4.59 -6.33
C PHE A 800 -3.52 -4.99 -5.27
N GLN A 801 -2.96 -4.01 -4.60
CA GLN A 801 -2.03 -4.20 -3.49
C GLN A 801 -1.93 -2.92 -2.68
N ALA A 802 -1.44 -3.02 -1.45
CA ALA A 802 -1.18 -1.88 -0.57
C ALA A 802 -2.42 -0.99 -0.31
N ARG A 803 -3.63 -1.52 -0.49
CA ARG A 803 -4.89 -0.77 -0.33
C ARG A 803 -5.32 -0.74 1.14
N SER A 804 -6.10 0.28 1.50
CA SER A 804 -6.66 0.45 2.86
C SER A 804 -7.73 -0.58 3.22
N VAL A 805 -8.32 -1.24 2.24
CA VAL A 805 -9.42 -2.20 2.40
C VAL A 805 -9.12 -3.37 3.33
N VAL A 806 -7.83 -3.70 3.52
CA VAL A 806 -7.40 -4.72 4.49
C VAL A 806 -7.71 -4.36 5.95
N GLY A 807 -8.08 -3.11 6.23
CA GLY A 807 -8.71 -2.71 7.49
C GLY A 807 -10.00 -3.48 7.78
N GLY A 808 -10.64 -4.02 6.75
CA GLY A 808 -11.80 -4.91 6.84
C GLY A 808 -11.55 -6.22 7.56
N TYR A 809 -10.29 -6.64 7.69
CA TYR A 809 -9.92 -7.83 8.46
C TYR A 809 -10.36 -7.71 9.93
N TYR A 810 -10.44 -6.48 10.47
CA TYR A 810 -10.83 -6.21 11.85
C TYR A 810 -12.33 -6.36 12.16
N ILE A 811 -13.15 -6.74 11.17
CA ILE A 811 -14.61 -6.87 11.34
C ILE A 811 -14.99 -7.91 12.39
N LYS A 812 -14.21 -8.99 12.54
CA LYS A 812 -14.45 -10.00 13.59
C LYS A 812 -14.14 -9.47 14.98
N MET A 813 -13.12 -8.65 15.13
CA MET A 813 -12.84 -7.94 16.39
C MET A 813 -13.96 -6.93 16.71
N LEU A 814 -14.42 -6.21 15.66
CA LEU A 814 -15.51 -5.25 15.78
C LEU A 814 -16.82 -5.93 16.21
N GLU A 815 -17.12 -7.14 15.71
CA GLU A 815 -18.25 -7.94 16.16
C GLU A 815 -18.24 -8.10 17.70
N GLY A 816 -17.09 -8.50 18.26
CA GLY A 816 -16.93 -8.66 19.71
C GLY A 816 -17.10 -7.37 20.52
N LYS A 817 -16.89 -6.19 19.88
CA LYS A 817 -17.12 -4.88 20.49
C LYS A 817 -18.59 -4.45 20.44
N LEU A 818 -19.30 -4.77 19.36
CA LEU A 818 -20.67 -4.30 19.09
C LEU A 818 -21.75 -5.23 19.62
N ILE A 819 -21.49 -6.54 19.66
CA ILE A 819 -22.40 -7.57 20.14
C ILE A 819 -21.88 -8.07 21.49
N LYS A 820 -22.25 -7.36 22.57
CA LYS A 820 -21.96 -7.76 23.96
C LYS A 820 -23.15 -8.41 24.59
#